data_ccc5ab7bcfef8c3e4efc68fd86cb8ba8
#
_entry.id   ccc5ab7bcfef8c3e4efc68fd86cb8ba8
#
_cell.length_a   1.000
_cell.length_b   1.000
_cell.length_c   1.000
_cell.angle_alpha   90.00
_cell.angle_beta   90.00
_cell.angle_gamma   90.00
#
_symmetry.space_group_name_H-M   'P 1'
#
loop_
_entity.id
_entity.type
_entity.pdbx_description
1 polymer ?
#
loop_
_entity_poly.entity_id
_entity_poly.type
_entity_poly.pdbx_seq_one_letter_code
_entity_poly.pdbx_strand_id
1 'polypeptide(L)'
;MTVAEATNLYERIIGQLVHANLREAFVNLSYLIQQNGFGLAYDQLSELESNYRYLLKFRLEGVPDPSRDKVYADLRRRALDLTDEAWHLWMSMRSPQLYYDKVRASRIEEDVSASVLLAAIRQTGEELTLAEVMEREEQRREKTLALNKQRERYVSRLFTSLWVSGNWTEEDLVTYKALFSDLALYDHEKATLVSALLLALMHWFDEEKILLLLDLCRHSEPEVSQRALVATTLVLYLYDERLDVYPTIGLKWEALMEDDKQRLALERVFYQLIRSKDTDKVTKRMQEEILPEMTRFGSAIQDKLKQDENDDNGEDFNPEWKSMMDNAGFSAKMQEFSDMQMEGIDVYMSTFSGQKFYPFFQELSNWFLPFHASHSALADLFASPGMKGSGILDMVLKSGFLCSSDKFSFCFNILQLPANYRSTMAANLGADTEVYEEFKKSEAAMNPAYNMEQASNRYIQDLYRFFNLHGRRRDFKNLFSFPLDLHQTKLLGKYLSGESCLRRMGQLYFKQKRYSGALGVLDRLLLTHSSDAELHQKRGFCLQQMDRRKEALDAYLQAELIAPDSLWTLKRIAACYRLEKRPEKALEYYKMAIKLAPDDLVLTFNAGHALVEAGRYAEALQHYFKAEVLSEESLKTWRPIAWCSLLCGKYEQADKYYQKILQFKPAIEDYLNAGHLEWCKGQPLKAIEVYKKGIRATHTPFPEFLELFQNDMKILVGHGITSDDIPFVRDELFYALEE
;
A
#
# COMPACT_ATOMS: atom_id res chain seq x y z
N MET A 1 29.69 1.26 22.05
CA MET A 1 28.30 1.41 21.55
C MET A 1 28.25 1.02 20.09
N THR A 2 27.36 0.12 19.71
CA THR A 2 27.11 -0.30 18.32
C THR A 2 26.21 0.73 17.59
N VAL A 3 26.11 0.65 16.26
CA VAL A 3 25.24 1.54 15.46
C VAL A 3 23.76 1.38 15.89
N ALA A 4 23.32 0.14 16.15
CA ALA A 4 21.93 -0.12 16.60
C ALA A 4 21.67 0.48 18.00
N GLU A 5 22.62 0.32 18.95
CA GLU A 5 22.50 0.92 20.29
C GLU A 5 22.44 2.44 20.23
N ALA A 6 23.27 3.06 19.37
CA ALA A 6 23.30 4.52 19.19
C ALA A 6 21.98 5.02 18.60
N THR A 7 21.43 4.32 17.60
CA THR A 7 20.13 4.66 17.00
C THR A 7 19.00 4.55 18.01
N ASN A 8 18.96 3.46 18.80
CA ASN A 8 17.95 3.29 19.86
C ASN A 8 18.05 4.36 20.95
N LEU A 9 19.29 4.76 21.31
CA LEU A 9 19.52 5.86 22.25
C LEU A 9 19.03 7.19 21.69
N TYR A 10 19.36 7.48 20.44
CA TYR A 10 18.87 8.68 19.75
C TYR A 10 17.36 8.76 19.71
N GLU A 11 16.67 7.69 19.27
CA GLU A 11 15.21 7.64 19.22
C GLU A 11 14.58 7.83 20.61
N ARG A 12 15.21 7.28 21.64
CA ARG A 12 14.78 7.48 23.04
C ARG A 12 14.90 8.94 23.46
N ILE A 13 16.03 9.60 23.17
CA ILE A 13 16.25 11.01 23.51
C ILE A 13 15.21 11.88 22.79
N ILE A 14 15.03 11.66 21.48
CA ILE A 14 14.01 12.40 20.69
C ILE A 14 12.64 12.23 21.29
N GLY A 15 12.20 10.99 21.59
CA GLY A 15 10.91 10.73 22.23
C GLY A 15 10.76 11.44 23.58
N GLN A 16 11.80 11.45 24.40
CA GLN A 16 11.78 12.14 25.69
C GLN A 16 11.65 13.68 25.52
N LEU A 17 12.36 14.27 24.55
CA LEU A 17 12.29 15.71 24.27
C LEU A 17 10.92 16.10 23.68
N VAL A 18 10.38 15.28 22.80
CA VAL A 18 9.04 15.50 22.22
C VAL A 18 7.96 15.42 23.28
N HIS A 19 8.04 14.49 24.24
CA HIS A 19 7.10 14.34 25.32
C HIS A 19 7.42 15.21 26.54
N ALA A 20 8.29 16.20 26.36
CA ALA A 20 8.64 17.18 27.40
C ALA A 20 9.34 16.61 28.66
N ASN A 21 10.05 15.48 28.52
CA ASN A 21 10.78 14.79 29.59
C ASN A 21 12.26 15.21 29.62
N LEU A 22 12.54 16.53 29.80
CA LEU A 22 13.85 17.12 29.54
C LEU A 22 14.96 16.55 30.46
N ARG A 23 14.68 16.29 31.73
CA ARG A 23 15.71 15.78 32.65
C ARG A 23 16.29 14.45 32.17
N GLU A 24 15.42 13.50 31.82
CA GLU A 24 15.88 12.19 31.36
C GLU A 24 16.56 12.30 30.00
N ALA A 25 16.04 13.16 29.13
CA ALA A 25 16.64 13.45 27.83
C ALA A 25 18.08 13.96 27.99
N PHE A 26 18.32 14.94 28.88
CA PHE A 26 19.66 15.49 29.15
C PHE A 26 20.63 14.43 29.67
N VAL A 27 20.21 13.54 30.55
CA VAL A 27 21.04 12.44 31.05
C VAL A 27 21.44 11.52 29.88
N ASN A 28 20.50 11.13 29.01
CA ASN A 28 20.80 10.28 27.88
C ASN A 28 21.63 10.99 26.81
N LEU A 29 21.39 12.30 26.58
CA LEU A 29 22.16 13.12 25.67
C LEU A 29 23.61 13.31 26.17
N SER A 30 23.80 13.53 27.48
CA SER A 30 25.13 13.58 28.09
C SER A 30 25.91 12.29 27.81
N TYR A 31 25.26 11.14 27.96
CA TYR A 31 25.89 9.85 27.63
C TYR A 31 26.26 9.74 26.15
N LEU A 32 25.38 10.18 25.23
CA LEU A 32 25.68 10.19 23.79
C LEU A 32 26.87 11.10 23.46
N ILE A 33 26.93 12.30 24.04
CA ILE A 33 28.02 13.26 23.85
C ILE A 33 29.32 12.71 24.38
N GLN A 34 29.35 12.08 25.56
CA GLN A 34 30.57 11.46 26.13
C GLN A 34 31.16 10.38 25.21
N GLN A 35 30.32 9.64 24.46
CA GLN A 35 30.78 8.65 23.49
C GLN A 35 31.51 9.29 22.28
N ASN A 36 31.36 10.61 22.06
CA ASN A 36 31.90 11.37 20.96
C ASN A 36 33.22 12.08 21.30
N GLY A 37 33.48 12.35 22.57
CA GLY A 37 34.63 13.13 23.00
C GLY A 37 34.53 14.64 22.70
N PHE A 38 33.29 15.20 22.59
CA PHE A 38 33.06 16.61 22.20
C PHE A 38 32.96 17.55 23.37
N GLY A 39 33.97 18.39 23.58
CA GLY A 39 33.97 19.45 24.58
C GLY A 39 32.86 20.48 24.37
N LEU A 40 32.74 21.00 23.15
CA LEU A 40 31.78 22.07 22.83
C LEU A 40 30.33 21.67 23.03
N ALA A 41 29.91 20.46 22.61
CA ALA A 41 28.55 19.94 22.81
C ALA A 41 28.26 19.73 24.30
N TYR A 42 29.27 19.46 25.11
CA TYR A 42 29.07 19.33 26.56
C TYR A 42 28.80 20.69 27.22
N ASP A 43 29.47 21.75 26.79
CA ASP A 43 29.23 23.11 27.27
C ASP A 43 27.83 23.59 26.92
N GLN A 44 27.38 23.31 25.68
CA GLN A 44 26.00 23.62 25.25
C GLN A 44 24.96 22.86 26.08
N LEU A 45 25.16 21.56 26.32
CA LEU A 45 24.26 20.78 27.18
C LEU A 45 24.23 21.34 28.62
N SER A 46 25.38 21.70 29.18
CA SER A 46 25.49 22.29 30.53
C SER A 46 24.71 23.61 30.64
N GLU A 47 24.78 24.44 29.61
CA GLU A 47 23.98 25.66 29.51
C GLU A 47 22.48 25.36 29.49
N LEU A 48 22.05 24.41 28.64
CA LEU A 48 20.64 24.01 28.55
C LEU A 48 20.12 23.47 29.87
N GLU A 49 20.89 22.61 30.55
CA GLU A 49 20.53 22.12 31.89
C GLU A 49 20.39 23.24 32.92
N SER A 50 21.32 24.19 32.91
CA SER A 50 21.30 25.34 33.82
C SER A 50 20.06 26.21 33.59
N ASN A 51 19.76 26.53 32.34
CA ASN A 51 18.59 27.29 31.96
C ASN A 51 17.29 26.57 32.36
N TYR A 52 17.23 25.23 32.17
CA TYR A 52 16.08 24.44 32.62
C TYR A 52 15.91 24.45 34.13
N ARG A 53 17.01 24.37 34.92
CA ARG A 53 16.97 24.46 36.40
C ARG A 53 16.45 25.82 36.87
N TYR A 54 16.87 26.92 36.21
CA TYR A 54 16.34 28.27 36.53
C TYR A 54 14.84 28.34 36.20
N LEU A 55 14.40 27.83 35.08
CA LEU A 55 12.98 27.82 34.71
C LEU A 55 12.13 27.04 35.72
N LEU A 56 12.61 25.87 36.18
CA LEU A 56 11.95 25.09 37.23
C LEU A 56 11.86 25.86 38.53
N LYS A 57 12.97 26.48 38.96
CA LYS A 57 13.01 27.27 40.20
C LYS A 57 11.98 28.42 40.17
N PHE A 58 11.99 29.24 39.14
CA PHE A 58 11.04 30.36 39.03
C PHE A 58 9.58 29.90 38.93
N ARG A 59 9.31 28.76 38.29
CA ARG A 59 7.96 28.18 38.24
C ARG A 59 7.49 27.76 39.63
N LEU A 60 8.36 27.12 40.41
CA LEU A 60 8.01 26.64 41.75
C LEU A 60 7.89 27.81 42.77
N GLU A 61 8.62 28.88 42.58
CA GLU A 61 8.52 30.13 43.35
C GLU A 61 7.27 30.95 42.97
N GLY A 62 6.49 30.52 41.97
CA GLY A 62 5.24 31.18 41.58
C GLY A 62 5.45 32.50 40.82
N VAL A 63 6.64 32.76 40.28
CA VAL A 63 6.93 33.99 39.52
C VAL A 63 6.12 33.96 38.20
N PRO A 64 5.24 34.95 37.97
CA PRO A 64 4.51 35.03 36.70
C PRO A 64 5.47 35.43 35.58
N ASP A 65 5.57 34.59 34.55
CA ASP A 65 6.37 34.88 33.37
C ASP A 65 5.54 34.56 32.11
N PRO A 66 5.10 35.57 31.34
CA PRO A 66 4.34 35.41 30.11
C PRO A 66 5.16 34.70 28.98
N SER A 67 6.49 34.75 29.07
CA SER A 67 7.39 34.20 28.06
C SER A 67 7.79 32.77 28.37
N ARG A 68 7.36 32.20 29.49
CA ARG A 68 7.78 30.87 29.98
C ARG A 68 7.62 29.77 28.92
N ASP A 69 6.48 29.71 28.29
CA ASP A 69 6.19 28.64 27.30
C ASP A 69 7.08 28.78 26.07
N LYS A 70 7.43 30.00 25.66
CA LYS A 70 8.37 30.26 24.56
C LYS A 70 9.79 29.82 24.94
N VAL A 71 10.24 30.18 26.16
CA VAL A 71 11.56 29.77 26.67
C VAL A 71 11.66 28.24 26.77
N TYR A 72 10.59 27.59 27.23
CA TYR A 72 10.54 26.15 27.32
C TYR A 72 10.56 25.48 25.95
N ALA A 73 9.84 26.01 24.97
CA ALA A 73 9.86 25.54 23.59
C ALA A 73 11.26 25.72 22.95
N ASP A 74 11.93 26.88 23.20
CA ASP A 74 13.28 27.13 22.72
C ASP A 74 14.30 26.16 23.33
N LEU A 75 14.21 25.90 24.63
CA LEU A 75 15.05 24.88 25.29
C LEU A 75 14.88 23.49 24.66
N ARG A 76 13.64 23.09 24.37
CA ARG A 76 13.36 21.82 23.70
C ARG A 76 13.95 21.79 22.30
N ARG A 77 13.78 22.87 21.52
CA ARG A 77 14.31 22.99 20.16
C ARG A 77 15.83 22.86 20.17
N ARG A 78 16.54 23.66 20.97
CA ARG A 78 18.00 23.60 21.10
C ARG A 78 18.50 22.23 21.57
N ALA A 79 17.77 21.56 22.44
CA ALA A 79 18.11 20.19 22.87
C ALA A 79 17.91 19.15 21.76
N LEU A 80 16.88 19.31 20.93
CA LEU A 80 16.66 18.47 19.74
C LEU A 80 17.78 18.67 18.72
N ASP A 81 18.12 19.93 18.41
CA ASP A 81 19.20 20.27 17.46
C ASP A 81 20.55 19.72 17.93
N LEU A 82 20.89 19.88 19.20
CA LEU A 82 22.11 19.33 19.81
C LEU A 82 22.12 17.78 19.78
N THR A 83 20.97 17.15 19.94
CA THR A 83 20.84 15.69 19.86
C THR A 83 21.11 15.20 18.44
N ASP A 84 20.53 15.87 17.43
CA ASP A 84 20.74 15.56 16.03
C ASP A 84 22.23 15.72 15.63
N GLU A 85 22.88 16.81 16.05
CA GLU A 85 24.29 17.06 15.80
C GLU A 85 25.18 15.98 16.45
N ALA A 86 24.95 15.69 17.72
CA ALA A 86 25.74 14.68 18.45
C ALA A 86 25.61 13.29 17.83
N TRP A 87 24.39 12.92 17.44
CA TRP A 87 24.11 11.61 16.80
C TRP A 87 24.72 11.54 15.39
N HIS A 88 24.51 12.57 14.56
CA HIS A 88 25.08 12.64 13.21
C HIS A 88 26.59 12.53 13.22
N LEU A 89 27.23 13.23 14.12
CA LEU A 89 28.69 13.22 14.24
C LEU A 89 29.20 11.84 14.68
N TRP A 90 28.52 11.20 15.65
CA TRP A 90 28.83 9.83 16.06
C TRP A 90 28.70 8.85 14.90
N MET A 91 27.62 8.95 14.14
CA MET A 91 27.33 8.11 12.98
C MET A 91 28.33 8.37 11.84
N SER A 92 28.71 9.63 11.59
CA SER A 92 29.63 9.98 10.51
C SER A 92 31.00 9.32 10.65
N MET A 93 31.40 8.98 11.86
CA MET A 93 32.69 8.32 12.14
C MET A 93 32.59 6.78 12.07
N ARG A 94 31.45 6.19 12.28
CA ARG A 94 31.31 4.75 12.57
C ARG A 94 30.36 3.99 11.68
N SER A 95 29.37 4.67 11.08
CA SER A 95 28.36 4.00 10.27
C SER A 95 28.89 3.61 8.88
N PRO A 96 28.65 2.37 8.41
CA PRO A 96 28.97 1.93 7.04
C PRO A 96 27.86 2.26 6.02
N GLN A 97 26.83 3.01 6.41
CA GLN A 97 25.75 3.39 5.51
C GLN A 97 26.24 4.34 4.40
N LEU A 98 25.65 4.22 3.22
CA LEU A 98 26.02 4.99 2.03
C LEU A 98 26.06 6.51 2.28
N TYR A 99 25.10 7.02 3.04
CA TYR A 99 25.07 8.44 3.41
C TYR A 99 26.36 8.87 4.10
N TYR A 100 26.77 8.16 5.15
CA TYR A 100 27.97 8.50 5.91
C TYR A 100 29.27 8.20 5.16
N ASP A 101 29.26 7.23 4.22
CA ASP A 101 30.39 7.04 3.29
C ASP A 101 30.56 8.29 2.42
N LYS A 102 29.46 8.83 1.90
CA LYS A 102 29.49 10.07 1.09
C LYS A 102 29.86 11.32 1.92
N VAL A 103 29.38 11.42 3.17
CA VAL A 103 29.76 12.48 4.11
C VAL A 103 31.30 12.45 4.36
N ARG A 104 31.90 11.26 4.53
CA ARG A 104 33.36 11.14 4.69
C ARG A 104 34.11 11.50 3.42
N ALA A 105 33.64 11.05 2.26
CA ALA A 105 34.23 11.37 0.96
C ALA A 105 34.18 12.88 0.67
N SER A 106 33.04 13.54 0.93
CA SER A 106 32.89 14.99 0.69
C SER A 106 33.81 15.88 1.53
N ARG A 107 34.33 15.37 2.67
CA ARG A 107 35.30 16.10 3.50
C ARG A 107 36.73 16.05 2.93
N ILE A 108 37.01 15.14 2.02
CA ILE A 108 38.37 14.91 1.42
C ILE A 108 38.43 15.54 0.03
N GLU A 109 37.32 15.62 -0.69
CA GLU A 109 37.25 16.18 -2.04
C GLU A 109 37.36 17.72 -1.97
N GLU A 110 38.34 18.30 -2.66
CA GLU A 110 38.42 19.73 -2.94
C GLU A 110 37.39 20.10 -4.03
N ASP A 111 36.81 21.30 -4.02
CA ASP A 111 35.89 21.86 -5.03
C ASP A 111 34.48 21.23 -5.13
N VAL A 112 33.89 20.83 -4.02
CA VAL A 112 32.52 20.28 -3.97
C VAL A 112 31.46 21.32 -3.55
N SER A 113 31.83 22.60 -3.39
CA SER A 113 30.87 23.62 -2.99
C SER A 113 29.79 23.84 -4.07
N ALA A 114 28.58 24.06 -3.63
CA ALA A 114 27.44 24.27 -4.53
C ALA A 114 27.67 25.43 -5.52
N SER A 115 28.37 26.47 -5.10
CA SER A 115 28.69 27.63 -5.93
C SER A 115 29.70 27.29 -7.07
N VAL A 116 30.70 26.48 -6.78
CA VAL A 116 31.68 26.03 -7.78
C VAL A 116 31.02 25.11 -8.80
N LEU A 117 30.21 24.17 -8.34
CA LEU A 117 29.49 23.25 -9.22
C LEU A 117 28.51 24.00 -10.10
N LEU A 118 27.78 24.99 -9.56
CA LEU A 118 26.85 25.82 -10.34
C LEU A 118 27.60 26.64 -11.41
N ALA A 119 28.77 27.22 -11.09
CA ALA A 119 29.59 27.92 -12.07
C ALA A 119 30.02 26.97 -13.20
N ALA A 120 30.44 25.74 -12.89
CA ALA A 120 30.81 24.74 -13.90
C ALA A 120 29.60 24.30 -14.77
N ILE A 121 28.41 24.16 -14.19
CA ILE A 121 27.15 23.87 -14.91
C ILE A 121 26.83 25.02 -15.86
N ARG A 122 26.95 26.27 -15.42
CA ARG A 122 26.72 27.47 -16.24
C ARG A 122 27.71 27.51 -17.42
N GLN A 123 28.99 27.35 -17.18
CA GLN A 123 30.00 27.30 -18.24
C GLN A 123 29.69 26.20 -19.26
N THR A 124 29.35 25.00 -18.80
CA THR A 124 28.98 23.89 -19.72
C THR A 124 27.72 24.21 -20.53
N GLY A 125 26.75 24.95 -19.97
CA GLY A 125 25.58 25.45 -20.71
C GLY A 125 25.94 26.43 -21.81
N GLU A 126 26.82 27.39 -21.54
CA GLU A 126 27.35 28.33 -22.54
C GLU A 126 28.08 27.58 -23.67
N GLU A 127 28.94 26.61 -23.32
CA GLU A 127 29.66 25.80 -24.31
C GLU A 127 28.70 24.93 -25.14
N LEU A 128 27.57 24.41 -24.57
CA LEU A 128 26.55 23.70 -25.33
C LEU A 128 25.85 24.60 -26.37
N THR A 129 25.54 25.84 -25.99
CA THR A 129 24.98 26.82 -26.92
C THR A 129 25.93 27.15 -28.08
N LEU A 130 27.22 27.27 -27.77
CA LEU A 130 28.23 27.44 -28.79
C LEU A 130 28.42 26.21 -29.68
N ALA A 131 28.27 25.01 -29.16
CA ALA A 131 28.35 23.75 -29.89
C ALA A 131 27.21 23.63 -30.94
N GLU A 132 26.02 24.16 -30.64
CA GLU A 132 24.89 24.11 -31.56
C GLU A 132 25.12 24.87 -32.90
N VAL A 133 26.01 25.89 -32.90
CA VAL A 133 26.32 26.72 -34.08
C VAL A 133 27.48 26.11 -34.90
N MET A 134 28.04 24.96 -34.52
CA MET A 134 29.10 24.30 -35.29
C MET A 134 28.60 23.78 -36.64
N GLU A 135 29.31 24.08 -37.74
CA GLU A 135 28.90 23.71 -39.09
C GLU A 135 28.95 22.20 -39.36
N ARG A 136 29.93 21.45 -38.79
CA ARG A 136 30.10 20.01 -39.03
C ARG A 136 29.26 19.23 -38.06
N GLU A 137 28.28 18.52 -38.60
CA GLU A 137 27.28 17.76 -37.82
C GLU A 137 27.91 16.70 -36.92
N GLU A 138 28.90 15.96 -37.38
CA GLU A 138 29.58 14.91 -36.59
C GLU A 138 30.35 15.52 -35.40
N GLN A 139 31.13 16.58 -35.62
CA GLN A 139 31.84 17.29 -34.57
C GLN A 139 30.92 17.94 -33.57
N ARG A 140 29.81 18.53 -34.06
CA ARG A 140 28.74 19.08 -33.21
C ARG A 140 28.19 18.00 -32.29
N ARG A 141 27.82 16.83 -32.84
CA ARG A 141 27.27 15.69 -32.08
C ARG A 141 28.24 15.17 -31.02
N GLU A 142 29.52 14.96 -31.38
CA GLU A 142 30.53 14.52 -30.43
C GLU A 142 30.73 15.53 -29.30
N LYS A 143 30.86 16.82 -29.63
CA LYS A 143 31.05 17.88 -28.65
C LYS A 143 29.83 17.99 -27.70
N THR A 144 28.63 18.00 -28.26
CA THR A 144 27.39 18.02 -27.46
C THR A 144 27.27 16.84 -26.53
N LEU A 145 27.60 15.63 -27.01
CA LEU A 145 27.59 14.43 -26.16
C LEU A 145 28.61 14.53 -25.02
N ALA A 146 29.80 15.00 -25.29
CA ALA A 146 30.87 15.17 -24.27
C ALA A 146 30.45 16.20 -23.21
N LEU A 147 29.90 17.34 -23.63
CA LEU A 147 29.41 18.39 -22.74
C LEU A 147 28.21 17.95 -21.90
N ASN A 148 27.25 17.22 -22.48
CA ASN A 148 26.12 16.67 -21.71
C ASN A 148 26.61 15.70 -20.65
N LYS A 149 27.54 14.77 -20.98
CA LYS A 149 28.16 13.87 -19.99
C LYS A 149 28.86 14.62 -18.85
N GLN A 150 29.53 15.71 -19.18
CA GLN A 150 30.20 16.54 -18.20
C GLN A 150 29.23 17.27 -17.30
N ARG A 151 28.15 17.85 -17.87
CA ARG A 151 27.08 18.53 -17.15
C ARG A 151 26.35 17.57 -16.21
N GLU A 152 25.97 16.39 -16.70
CA GLU A 152 25.31 15.34 -15.92
C GLU A 152 26.15 14.94 -14.69
N ARG A 153 27.48 14.85 -14.83
CA ARG A 153 28.39 14.61 -13.70
C ARG A 153 28.39 15.75 -12.69
N TYR A 154 28.36 17.00 -13.14
CA TYR A 154 28.31 18.14 -12.23
C TYR A 154 26.97 18.17 -11.48
N VAL A 155 25.85 17.89 -12.15
CA VAL A 155 24.55 17.82 -11.51
C VAL A 155 24.46 16.67 -10.49
N SER A 156 25.04 15.50 -10.80
CA SER A 156 25.12 14.38 -9.87
C SER A 156 26.00 14.71 -8.64
N ARG A 157 27.10 15.42 -8.83
CA ARG A 157 27.93 15.91 -7.71
C ARG A 157 27.19 16.95 -6.87
N LEU A 158 26.45 17.87 -7.50
CA LEU A 158 25.61 18.84 -6.82
C LEU A 158 24.48 18.17 -6.02
N PHE A 159 23.84 17.13 -6.58
CA PHE A 159 22.90 16.30 -5.87
C PHE A 159 23.50 15.66 -4.62
N THR A 160 24.69 15.07 -4.75
CA THR A 160 25.40 14.44 -3.63
C THR A 160 25.80 15.47 -2.58
N SER A 161 26.34 16.62 -2.98
CA SER A 161 26.69 17.72 -2.07
C SER A 161 25.49 18.21 -1.28
N LEU A 162 24.35 18.40 -1.93
CA LEU A 162 23.09 18.80 -1.29
C LEU A 162 22.55 17.73 -0.35
N TRP A 163 22.62 16.47 -0.75
CA TRP A 163 22.17 15.32 0.07
C TRP A 163 22.96 15.18 1.37
N VAL A 164 24.30 15.31 1.31
CA VAL A 164 25.18 15.14 2.48
C VAL A 164 25.49 16.45 3.21
N SER A 165 24.89 17.57 2.80
CA SER A 165 25.08 18.86 3.48
C SER A 165 24.64 18.77 4.94
N GLY A 166 25.44 19.34 5.82
CA GLY A 166 25.13 19.44 7.24
C GLY A 166 23.88 20.29 7.56
N ASN A 167 23.74 20.69 8.81
CA ASN A 167 22.73 21.67 9.20
C ASN A 167 22.96 22.99 8.46
N TRP A 168 21.88 23.55 7.93
CA TRP A 168 21.92 24.83 7.24
C TRP A 168 21.71 25.99 8.21
N THR A 169 22.35 27.09 7.87
CA THR A 169 22.10 28.41 8.44
C THR A 169 21.10 29.16 7.55
N GLU A 170 20.61 30.31 8.02
CA GLU A 170 19.81 31.22 7.19
C GLU A 170 20.57 31.67 5.93
N GLU A 171 21.90 31.80 6.00
CA GLU A 171 22.74 32.16 4.86
C GLU A 171 22.80 31.04 3.82
N ASP A 172 22.89 29.79 4.27
CA ASP A 172 22.79 28.62 3.40
C ASP A 172 21.43 28.58 2.69
N LEU A 173 20.33 28.82 3.40
CA LEU A 173 19.01 28.91 2.81
C LEU A 173 18.92 29.93 1.68
N VAL A 174 19.46 31.13 1.89
CA VAL A 174 19.50 32.17 0.86
C VAL A 174 20.30 31.70 -0.36
N THR A 175 21.46 31.08 -0.13
CA THR A 175 22.34 30.54 -1.19
C THR A 175 21.63 29.46 -2.03
N TYR A 176 20.99 28.50 -1.38
CA TYR A 176 20.27 27.43 -2.09
C TYR A 176 18.97 27.91 -2.74
N LYS A 177 18.28 28.91 -2.19
CA LYS A 177 17.16 29.57 -2.88
C LYS A 177 17.62 30.22 -4.20
N ALA A 178 18.75 30.93 -4.17
CA ALA A 178 19.31 31.52 -5.38
C ALA A 178 19.67 30.44 -6.41
N LEU A 179 20.20 29.28 -5.99
CA LEU A 179 20.52 28.14 -6.84
C LEU A 179 19.28 27.60 -7.56
N PHE A 180 18.18 27.36 -6.86
CA PHE A 180 16.94 26.87 -7.46
C PHE A 180 16.26 27.91 -8.38
N SER A 181 16.56 29.18 -8.21
CA SER A 181 16.09 30.27 -9.08
C SER A 181 17.00 30.50 -10.29
N ASP A 182 18.18 29.86 -10.33
CA ASP A 182 19.15 30.08 -11.42
C ASP A 182 18.67 29.47 -12.73
N LEU A 183 18.79 30.25 -13.82
CA LEU A 183 18.41 29.83 -15.17
C LEU A 183 19.42 28.86 -15.80
N ALA A 184 20.63 28.75 -15.25
CA ALA A 184 21.62 27.79 -15.72
C ALA A 184 21.23 26.32 -15.40
N LEU A 185 20.35 26.10 -14.41
CA LEU A 185 19.81 24.77 -14.11
C LEU A 185 18.53 24.54 -14.89
N TYR A 186 18.46 23.43 -15.60
CA TYR A 186 17.24 22.99 -16.27
C TYR A 186 16.21 22.47 -15.24
N ASP A 187 14.92 22.49 -15.60
CA ASP A 187 13.85 22.13 -14.68
C ASP A 187 13.92 20.66 -14.21
N HIS A 188 14.35 19.74 -15.08
CA HIS A 188 14.58 18.34 -14.71
C HIS A 188 15.76 18.19 -13.73
N GLU A 189 16.77 19.06 -13.80
CA GLU A 189 17.88 19.08 -12.85
C GLU A 189 17.41 19.60 -11.48
N LYS A 190 16.67 20.72 -11.45
CA LYS A 190 16.03 21.25 -10.23
C LYS A 190 15.13 20.21 -9.58
N ALA A 191 14.28 19.53 -10.36
CA ALA A 191 13.42 18.47 -9.89
C ALA A 191 14.18 17.29 -9.28
N THR A 192 15.36 16.96 -9.83
CA THR A 192 16.27 15.95 -9.27
C THR A 192 16.82 16.40 -7.92
N LEU A 193 17.25 17.67 -7.79
CA LEU A 193 17.78 18.24 -6.55
C LEU A 193 16.75 18.30 -5.42
N VAL A 194 15.45 18.43 -5.71
CA VAL A 194 14.38 18.27 -4.69
C VAL A 194 14.46 16.92 -4.01
N SER A 195 14.81 15.87 -4.75
CA SER A 195 14.94 14.51 -4.16
C SER A 195 16.19 14.40 -3.26
N ALA A 196 17.25 15.17 -3.53
CA ALA A 196 18.39 15.26 -2.63
C ALA A 196 18.00 15.88 -1.28
N LEU A 197 17.15 16.93 -1.29
CA LEU A 197 16.58 17.52 -0.07
C LEU A 197 15.75 16.52 0.72
N LEU A 198 14.88 15.77 0.05
CA LEU A 198 14.08 14.71 0.70
C LEU A 198 15.01 13.67 1.35
N LEU A 199 15.99 13.15 0.63
CA LEU A 199 16.90 12.15 1.16
C LEU A 199 17.76 12.70 2.32
N ALA A 200 18.16 13.97 2.29
CA ALA A 200 18.87 14.63 3.40
C ALA A 200 17.98 14.67 4.66
N LEU A 201 16.73 15.15 4.50
CA LEU A 201 15.76 15.26 5.59
C LEU A 201 15.28 13.90 6.12
N MET A 202 15.45 12.82 5.38
CA MET A 202 15.20 11.47 5.89
C MET A 202 16.26 10.97 6.86
N HIS A 203 17.46 11.57 6.84
CA HIS A 203 18.54 11.23 7.78
C HIS A 203 18.45 12.01 9.07
N TRP A 204 18.17 13.30 8.99
CA TRP A 204 18.01 14.15 10.15
C TRP A 204 17.14 15.37 9.86
N PHE A 205 16.61 15.97 10.92
CA PHE A 205 15.76 17.14 10.83
C PHE A 205 16.61 18.39 10.54
N ASP A 206 16.12 19.26 9.65
CA ASP A 206 16.73 20.55 9.34
C ASP A 206 15.59 21.54 8.96
N GLU A 207 15.39 22.57 9.77
CA GLU A 207 14.32 23.56 9.58
C GLU A 207 14.46 24.28 8.24
N GLU A 208 15.69 24.74 7.91
CA GLU A 208 15.95 25.55 6.72
C GLU A 208 15.73 24.77 5.40
N LYS A 209 16.08 23.48 5.38
CA LYS A 209 15.78 22.61 4.24
C LYS A 209 14.28 22.39 4.07
N ILE A 210 13.52 22.27 5.17
CA ILE A 210 12.06 22.18 5.13
C ILE A 210 11.44 23.48 4.61
N LEU A 211 11.98 24.64 5.06
CA LEU A 211 11.53 25.95 4.59
C LEU A 211 11.78 26.14 3.09
N LEU A 212 12.89 25.63 2.57
CA LEU A 212 13.15 25.63 1.12
C LEU A 212 12.18 24.73 0.35
N LEU A 213 11.89 23.52 0.85
CA LEU A 213 10.91 22.64 0.21
C LEU A 213 9.53 23.29 0.14
N LEU A 214 9.11 23.99 1.22
CA LEU A 214 7.86 24.76 1.25
C LEU A 214 7.82 25.88 0.21
N ASP A 215 8.95 26.59 0.03
CA ASP A 215 9.04 27.65 -1.00
C ASP A 215 8.95 27.02 -2.41
N LEU A 216 9.60 25.88 -2.64
CA LEU A 216 9.60 25.16 -3.91
C LEU A 216 8.22 24.58 -4.30
N CYS A 217 7.31 24.37 -3.35
CA CYS A 217 5.93 23.97 -3.65
C CYS A 217 5.19 25.00 -4.54
N ARG A 218 5.66 26.26 -4.57
CA ARG A 218 5.11 27.33 -5.42
C ARG A 218 5.90 27.56 -6.70
N HIS A 219 6.84 26.69 -7.02
CA HIS A 219 7.62 26.81 -8.27
C HIS A 219 6.71 26.69 -9.50
N SER A 220 7.01 27.44 -10.56
CA SER A 220 6.21 27.47 -11.79
C SER A 220 6.13 26.14 -12.52
N GLU A 221 7.24 25.37 -12.47
CA GLU A 221 7.34 24.08 -13.16
C GLU A 221 6.71 22.94 -12.34
N PRO A 222 5.74 22.20 -12.93
CA PRO A 222 5.03 21.11 -12.24
C PRO A 222 5.94 20.02 -11.70
N GLU A 223 6.99 19.63 -12.44
CA GLU A 223 7.94 18.59 -11.97
C GLU A 223 8.67 19.02 -10.70
N VAL A 224 8.99 20.29 -10.53
CA VAL A 224 9.65 20.81 -9.34
C VAL A 224 8.65 20.96 -8.19
N SER A 225 7.53 21.66 -8.44
CA SER A 225 6.54 21.99 -7.41
C SER A 225 5.85 20.74 -6.85
N GLN A 226 5.49 19.77 -7.69
CA GLN A 226 4.83 18.55 -7.22
C GLN A 226 5.79 17.62 -6.47
N ARG A 227 7.05 17.53 -6.89
CA ARG A 227 8.07 16.79 -6.13
C ARG A 227 8.33 17.45 -4.78
N ALA A 228 8.39 18.78 -4.74
CA ALA A 228 8.52 19.52 -3.49
C ALA A 228 7.31 19.27 -2.56
N LEU A 229 6.09 19.26 -3.09
CA LEU A 229 4.89 18.96 -2.31
C LEU A 229 4.89 17.52 -1.76
N VAL A 230 5.24 16.53 -2.58
CA VAL A 230 5.39 15.13 -2.13
C VAL A 230 6.47 15.02 -1.05
N ALA A 231 7.64 15.61 -1.27
CA ALA A 231 8.75 15.60 -0.32
C ALA A 231 8.36 16.29 1.00
N THR A 232 7.75 17.48 0.94
CA THR A 232 7.25 18.20 2.12
C THR A 232 6.24 17.37 2.89
N THR A 233 5.26 16.78 2.19
CA THR A 233 4.23 15.94 2.82
C THR A 233 4.86 14.76 3.58
N LEU A 234 5.82 14.07 2.99
CA LEU A 234 6.51 12.94 3.62
C LEU A 234 7.38 13.39 4.81
N VAL A 235 8.06 14.53 4.69
CA VAL A 235 8.90 15.10 5.77
C VAL A 235 8.03 15.56 6.94
N LEU A 236 6.93 16.28 6.69
CA LEU A 236 6.01 16.70 7.74
C LEU A 236 5.36 15.50 8.44
N TYR A 237 5.11 14.40 7.72
CA TYR A 237 4.65 13.15 8.31
C TYR A 237 5.71 12.51 9.22
N LEU A 238 6.97 12.45 8.78
CA LEU A 238 8.06 11.85 9.55
C LEU A 238 8.36 12.59 10.86
N TYR A 239 8.17 13.90 10.87
CA TYR A 239 8.53 14.78 11.99
C TYR A 239 7.32 15.39 12.70
N ASP A 240 6.10 14.87 12.48
CA ASP A 240 4.85 15.43 13.01
C ASP A 240 4.92 15.80 14.50
N GLU A 241 5.53 14.94 15.30
CA GLU A 241 5.65 15.15 16.76
C GLU A 241 6.61 16.28 17.13
N ARG A 242 7.59 16.63 16.25
CA ARG A 242 8.59 17.68 16.50
C ARG A 242 8.10 19.08 16.10
N LEU A 243 7.14 19.16 15.17
CA LEU A 243 6.75 20.44 14.55
C LEU A 243 6.20 21.47 15.53
N ASP A 244 5.71 21.06 16.69
CA ASP A 244 5.20 21.96 17.73
C ASP A 244 6.26 22.99 18.22
N VAL A 245 7.55 22.65 18.13
CA VAL A 245 8.64 23.53 18.57
C VAL A 245 9.30 24.32 17.43
N TYR A 246 8.80 24.15 16.19
CA TYR A 246 9.24 24.87 14.99
C TYR A 246 8.07 25.62 14.32
N PRO A 247 7.58 26.69 14.94
CA PRO A 247 6.34 27.36 14.50
C PRO A 247 6.43 27.96 13.10
N THR A 248 7.63 28.32 12.63
CA THR A 248 7.86 28.86 11.28
C THR A 248 7.40 27.90 10.19
N ILE A 249 7.68 26.60 10.36
CA ILE A 249 7.24 25.56 9.43
C ILE A 249 5.72 25.51 9.37
N GLY A 250 5.06 25.50 10.55
CA GLY A 250 3.60 25.49 10.64
C GLY A 250 2.96 26.69 9.94
N LEU A 251 3.46 27.90 10.22
CA LEU A 251 2.95 29.13 9.60
C LEU A 251 3.11 29.14 8.07
N LYS A 252 4.28 28.72 7.56
CA LYS A 252 4.49 28.63 6.10
C LYS A 252 3.62 27.58 5.46
N TRP A 253 3.43 26.41 6.12
CA TRP A 253 2.52 25.39 5.65
C TRP A 253 1.08 25.88 5.59
N GLU A 254 0.61 26.55 6.64
CA GLU A 254 -0.73 27.15 6.66
C GLU A 254 -0.93 28.15 5.52
N ALA A 255 0.04 29.05 5.32
CA ALA A 255 0.03 30.00 4.21
C ALA A 255 0.08 29.34 2.82
N LEU A 256 0.71 28.16 2.69
CA LEU A 256 0.68 27.37 1.45
C LEU A 256 -0.71 26.77 1.24
N MET A 257 -1.34 26.28 2.30
CA MET A 257 -2.65 25.62 2.27
C MET A 257 -3.84 26.60 2.21
N GLU A 258 -3.62 27.92 2.21
CA GLU A 258 -4.66 28.90 1.87
C GLU A 258 -5.12 28.76 0.42
N ASP A 259 -4.25 28.31 -0.49
CA ASP A 259 -4.58 28.06 -1.89
C ASP A 259 -5.33 26.71 -2.05
N ASP A 260 -6.56 26.75 -2.56
CA ASP A 260 -7.39 25.58 -2.84
C ASP A 260 -6.72 24.58 -3.79
N LYS A 261 -5.89 25.07 -4.73
CA LYS A 261 -5.14 24.21 -5.66
C LYS A 261 -4.12 23.37 -4.91
N GLN A 262 -3.44 23.96 -3.94
CA GLN A 262 -2.47 23.24 -3.10
C GLN A 262 -3.15 22.22 -2.19
N ARG A 263 -4.31 22.56 -1.61
CA ARG A 263 -5.11 21.59 -0.84
C ARG A 263 -5.53 20.39 -1.68
N LEU A 264 -6.05 20.64 -2.87
CA LEU A 264 -6.45 19.57 -3.80
C LEU A 264 -5.24 18.72 -4.24
N ALA A 265 -4.09 19.35 -4.48
CA ALA A 265 -2.85 18.63 -4.79
C ALA A 265 -2.38 17.76 -3.62
N LEU A 266 -2.47 18.24 -2.38
CA LEU A 266 -2.17 17.46 -1.16
C LEU A 266 -3.09 16.23 -1.05
N GLU A 267 -4.40 16.39 -1.27
CA GLU A 267 -5.34 15.26 -1.28
C GLU A 267 -4.95 14.20 -2.32
N ARG A 268 -4.58 14.62 -3.54
CA ARG A 268 -4.14 13.72 -4.61
C ARG A 268 -2.86 12.98 -4.24
N VAL A 269 -1.86 13.69 -3.72
CA VAL A 269 -0.62 13.08 -3.20
C VAL A 269 -0.95 12.01 -2.15
N PHE A 270 -1.85 12.33 -1.22
CA PHE A 270 -2.25 11.40 -0.19
C PHE A 270 -2.93 10.14 -0.75
N TYR A 271 -3.88 10.30 -1.69
CA TYR A 271 -4.53 9.16 -2.34
C TYR A 271 -3.52 8.27 -3.07
N GLN A 272 -2.54 8.87 -3.73
CA GLN A 272 -1.51 8.11 -4.44
C GLN A 272 -0.57 7.36 -3.47
N LEU A 273 -0.23 7.95 -2.33
CA LEU A 273 0.53 7.27 -1.28
C LEU A 273 -0.24 6.08 -0.69
N ILE A 274 -1.57 6.19 -0.51
CA ILE A 274 -2.40 5.05 -0.10
C ILE A 274 -2.38 3.95 -1.16
N ARG A 275 -2.55 4.30 -2.44
CA ARG A 275 -2.56 3.35 -3.56
C ARG A 275 -1.23 2.63 -3.72
N SER A 276 -0.10 3.31 -3.50
CA SER A 276 1.22 2.70 -3.59
C SER A 276 1.42 1.51 -2.64
N LYS A 277 0.61 1.41 -1.58
CA LYS A 277 0.60 0.25 -0.67
C LYS A 277 0.12 -1.05 -1.32
N ASP A 278 -0.62 -0.97 -2.42
CA ASP A 278 -1.09 -2.15 -3.14
C ASP A 278 -0.12 -2.62 -4.24
N THR A 279 0.93 -1.84 -4.52
CA THR A 279 1.89 -2.15 -5.60
C THR A 279 2.45 -3.57 -5.50
N ASP A 280 2.83 -4.05 -4.30
CA ASP A 280 3.36 -5.41 -4.12
C ASP A 280 2.31 -6.49 -4.42
N LYS A 281 1.05 -6.28 -4.02
CA LYS A 281 -0.05 -7.22 -4.28
C LYS A 281 -0.35 -7.29 -5.77
N VAL A 282 -0.39 -6.12 -6.42
CA VAL A 282 -0.62 -6.01 -7.86
C VAL A 282 0.54 -6.64 -8.63
N THR A 283 1.79 -6.37 -8.22
CA THR A 283 3.00 -6.96 -8.79
C THR A 283 2.95 -8.50 -8.74
N LYS A 284 2.61 -9.06 -7.59
CA LYS A 284 2.49 -10.51 -7.40
C LYS A 284 1.39 -11.08 -8.31
N ARG A 285 0.24 -10.44 -8.34
CA ARG A 285 -0.88 -10.86 -9.19
C ARG A 285 -0.54 -10.78 -10.68
N MET A 286 0.20 -9.74 -11.10
CA MET A 286 0.71 -9.61 -12.45
C MET A 286 1.60 -10.79 -12.84
N GLN A 287 2.54 -11.16 -11.96
CA GLN A 287 3.49 -12.25 -12.22
C GLN A 287 2.86 -13.64 -12.19
N GLU A 288 1.91 -13.86 -11.28
CA GLU A 288 1.33 -15.19 -11.05
C GLU A 288 0.11 -15.50 -11.97
N GLU A 289 -0.68 -14.46 -12.31
CA GLU A 289 -1.95 -14.66 -13.02
C GLU A 289 -1.95 -14.10 -14.45
N ILE A 290 -1.44 -12.88 -14.67
CA ILE A 290 -1.63 -12.15 -15.93
C ILE A 290 -0.52 -12.42 -16.93
N LEU A 291 0.75 -12.27 -16.53
CA LEU A 291 1.89 -12.48 -17.43
C LEU A 291 1.97 -13.89 -18.02
N PRO A 292 1.72 -14.98 -17.25
CA PRO A 292 1.72 -16.32 -17.82
C PRO A 292 0.61 -16.53 -18.88
N GLU A 293 -0.56 -15.94 -18.67
CA GLU A 293 -1.64 -15.98 -19.63
C GLU A 293 -1.32 -15.19 -20.91
N MET A 294 -0.79 -13.96 -20.75
CA MET A 294 -0.34 -13.14 -21.88
C MET A 294 0.70 -13.87 -22.73
N THR A 295 1.64 -14.56 -22.09
CA THR A 295 2.67 -15.33 -22.78
C THR A 295 2.09 -16.52 -23.57
N ARG A 296 1.11 -17.22 -22.97
CA ARG A 296 0.41 -18.33 -23.64
C ARG A 296 -0.39 -17.86 -24.86
N PHE A 297 -1.10 -16.73 -24.72
CA PHE A 297 -1.87 -16.14 -25.82
C PHE A 297 -0.96 -15.57 -26.91
N GLY A 298 0.12 -14.88 -26.54
CA GLY A 298 1.11 -14.36 -27.50
C GLY A 298 1.73 -15.46 -28.37
N SER A 299 2.08 -16.61 -27.79
CA SER A 299 2.59 -17.75 -28.54
C SER A 299 1.51 -18.39 -29.44
N ALA A 300 0.28 -18.54 -28.95
CA ALA A 300 -0.83 -19.10 -29.72
C ALA A 300 -1.23 -18.19 -30.90
N ILE A 301 -1.19 -16.87 -30.75
CA ILE A 301 -1.41 -15.91 -31.84
C ILE A 301 -0.24 -15.98 -32.85
N GLN A 302 1.00 -16.05 -32.39
CA GLN A 302 2.19 -16.11 -33.24
C GLN A 302 2.27 -17.40 -34.06
N ASP A 303 1.84 -18.52 -33.50
CA ASP A 303 1.78 -19.83 -34.19
C ASP A 303 0.65 -19.85 -35.23
N LYS A 304 -0.47 -19.19 -35.00
CA LYS A 304 -1.56 -19.03 -35.98
C LYS A 304 -1.22 -18.03 -37.06
N LEU A 305 -0.60 -16.89 -36.76
CA LEU A 305 -0.12 -15.96 -37.78
C LEU A 305 0.86 -16.62 -38.76
N LYS A 306 1.70 -17.53 -38.30
CA LYS A 306 2.59 -18.33 -39.17
C LYS A 306 1.83 -19.36 -40.04
N GLN A 307 0.63 -19.76 -39.64
CA GLN A 307 -0.23 -20.64 -40.43
C GLN A 307 -1.08 -19.88 -41.45
N ASP A 308 -1.48 -18.65 -41.13
CA ASP A 308 -2.30 -17.77 -41.99
C ASP A 308 -1.49 -16.98 -43.04
N GLU A 309 -0.14 -16.96 -43.00
CA GLU A 309 0.70 -16.39 -44.08
C GLU A 309 0.50 -17.04 -45.45
N ASN A 310 -0.33 -18.07 -45.55
CA ASN A 310 -0.69 -18.74 -46.82
C ASN A 310 -2.09 -18.37 -47.36
N ASP A 311 -2.87 -17.52 -46.67
CA ASP A 311 -4.20 -17.10 -47.15
C ASP A 311 -4.24 -15.57 -47.33
N ASP A 312 -4.18 -15.17 -48.58
CA ASP A 312 -4.09 -13.79 -49.09
C ASP A 312 -5.49 -13.09 -49.08
N ASN A 313 -6.07 -12.89 -47.91
CA ASN A 313 -7.26 -12.07 -47.75
C ASN A 313 -7.13 -11.14 -46.53
N GLY A 314 -6.63 -9.94 -46.78
CA GLY A 314 -6.56 -8.85 -45.79
C GLY A 314 -7.94 -8.31 -45.45
N GLU A 315 -8.59 -8.90 -44.49
CA GLU A 315 -9.70 -8.31 -43.77
C GLU A 315 -9.71 -8.71 -42.28
N ASP A 316 -9.54 -7.67 -41.45
CA ASP A 316 -10.03 -7.44 -40.10
C ASP A 316 -10.23 -8.63 -39.13
N PHE A 317 -9.55 -8.49 -37.97
CA PHE A 317 -9.84 -9.05 -36.66
C PHE A 317 -10.78 -10.26 -36.64
N ASN A 318 -10.21 -11.47 -36.69
CA ASN A 318 -10.96 -12.70 -36.72
C ASN A 318 -11.86 -12.85 -35.46
N PRO A 319 -13.19 -12.96 -35.59
CA PRO A 319 -14.15 -13.12 -34.49
C PRO A 319 -13.86 -14.30 -33.54
N GLU A 320 -13.15 -15.33 -34.03
CA GLU A 320 -12.74 -16.47 -33.21
C GLU A 320 -11.71 -16.08 -32.12
N TRP A 321 -10.88 -15.08 -32.36
CA TRP A 321 -9.93 -14.59 -31.36
C TRP A 321 -10.63 -13.90 -30.20
N LYS A 322 -11.68 -13.13 -30.52
CA LYS A 322 -12.52 -12.47 -29.51
C LYS A 322 -13.25 -13.49 -28.66
N SER A 323 -13.81 -14.55 -29.28
CA SER A 323 -14.47 -15.62 -28.53
C SER A 323 -13.49 -16.47 -27.71
N MET A 324 -12.24 -16.66 -28.15
CA MET A 324 -11.19 -17.31 -27.36
C MET A 324 -10.75 -16.46 -26.17
N MET A 325 -10.59 -15.15 -26.33
CA MET A 325 -10.28 -14.22 -25.24
C MET A 325 -11.40 -14.15 -24.21
N ASP A 326 -12.65 -14.11 -24.65
CA ASP A 326 -13.82 -14.06 -23.79
C ASP A 326 -14.05 -15.39 -23.04
N ASN A 327 -13.86 -16.52 -23.70
CA ASN A 327 -13.99 -17.86 -23.08
C ASN A 327 -12.93 -18.16 -22.02
N ALA A 328 -11.74 -17.53 -22.11
CA ALA A 328 -10.67 -17.70 -21.13
C ALA A 328 -10.75 -16.71 -19.96
N GLY A 329 -11.72 -15.78 -19.96
CA GLY A 329 -11.80 -14.71 -18.97
C GLY A 329 -10.67 -13.68 -19.07
N PHE A 330 -9.89 -13.70 -20.14
CA PHE A 330 -8.75 -12.80 -20.36
C PHE A 330 -9.21 -11.37 -20.58
N SER A 331 -10.29 -11.18 -21.35
CA SER A 331 -10.89 -9.85 -21.60
C SER A 331 -11.30 -9.16 -20.30
N ALA A 332 -11.93 -9.88 -19.37
CA ALA A 332 -12.31 -9.36 -18.06
C ALA A 332 -11.08 -8.99 -17.20
N LYS A 333 -9.99 -9.77 -17.23
CA LYS A 333 -8.75 -9.48 -16.53
C LYS A 333 -8.02 -8.27 -17.11
N MET A 334 -8.01 -8.12 -18.44
CA MET A 334 -7.43 -6.95 -19.11
C MET A 334 -8.22 -5.68 -18.80
N GLN A 335 -9.56 -5.79 -18.75
CA GLN A 335 -10.39 -4.65 -18.33
C GLN A 335 -10.10 -4.27 -16.88
N GLU A 336 -10.02 -5.24 -15.97
CA GLU A 336 -9.65 -4.98 -14.57
C GLU A 336 -8.26 -4.33 -14.45
N PHE A 337 -7.30 -4.77 -15.26
CA PHE A 337 -5.96 -4.16 -15.33
C PHE A 337 -6.02 -2.71 -15.81
N SER A 338 -6.77 -2.46 -16.88
CA SER A 338 -7.00 -1.10 -17.40
C SER A 338 -7.65 -0.21 -16.35
N ASP A 339 -8.65 -0.73 -15.62
CA ASP A 339 -9.34 0.00 -14.55
C ASP A 339 -8.38 0.33 -13.40
N MET A 340 -7.51 -0.61 -12.98
CA MET A 340 -6.48 -0.34 -11.98
C MET A 340 -5.50 0.74 -12.43
N GLN A 341 -5.09 0.71 -13.69
CA GLN A 341 -4.22 1.72 -14.30
C GLN A 341 -4.89 3.09 -14.33
N MET A 342 -6.15 3.15 -14.75
CA MET A 342 -6.95 4.39 -14.75
C MET A 342 -7.15 4.96 -13.34
N GLU A 343 -7.25 4.10 -12.33
CA GLU A 343 -7.26 4.49 -10.93
C GLU A 343 -5.90 4.99 -10.41
N GLY A 344 -4.82 4.92 -11.21
CA GLY A 344 -3.47 5.35 -10.83
C GLY A 344 -2.68 4.35 -9.99
N ILE A 345 -3.09 3.08 -9.98
CA ILE A 345 -2.33 2.00 -9.35
C ILE A 345 -1.14 1.65 -10.24
N ASP A 346 0.01 1.39 -9.62
CA ASP A 346 1.22 1.03 -10.34
C ASP A 346 1.21 -0.43 -10.76
N VAL A 347 0.93 -0.67 -12.02
CA VAL A 347 0.83 -1.99 -12.64
C VAL A 347 2.12 -2.45 -13.33
N TYR A 348 3.08 -1.53 -13.53
CA TYR A 348 4.30 -1.79 -14.31
C TYR A 348 5.52 -2.16 -13.48
N MET A 349 5.40 -2.18 -12.13
CA MET A 349 6.51 -2.52 -11.24
C MET A 349 7.15 -3.86 -11.60
N SER A 350 6.35 -4.90 -11.86
CA SER A 350 6.84 -6.23 -12.22
C SER A 350 7.62 -6.25 -13.53
N THR A 351 7.21 -5.44 -14.50
CA THR A 351 7.81 -5.41 -15.85
C THR A 351 9.22 -4.82 -15.82
N PHE A 352 9.44 -3.78 -15.01
CA PHE A 352 10.70 -3.01 -15.03
C PHE A 352 11.61 -3.26 -13.82
N SER A 353 11.15 -4.02 -12.80
CA SER A 353 11.95 -4.31 -11.60
C SER A 353 13.28 -5.01 -11.89
N GLY A 354 13.25 -5.99 -12.79
CA GLY A 354 14.44 -6.73 -13.21
C GLY A 354 15.44 -5.94 -14.07
N GLN A 355 15.11 -4.67 -14.41
CA GLN A 355 15.89 -3.86 -15.36
C GLN A 355 16.63 -2.71 -14.68
N LYS A 356 16.63 -2.66 -13.34
CA LYS A 356 17.33 -1.62 -12.56
C LYS A 356 18.80 -1.92 -12.32
N PHE A 357 19.37 -2.95 -12.98
CA PHE A 357 20.80 -3.30 -12.91
C PHE A 357 21.68 -2.55 -13.93
N TYR A 358 21.08 -1.78 -14.84
CA TYR A 358 21.85 -0.98 -15.80
C TYR A 358 22.83 -0.06 -15.09
N PRO A 359 24.05 0.19 -15.64
CA PRO A 359 25.05 1.08 -15.06
C PRO A 359 24.51 2.48 -14.74
N PHE A 360 23.53 2.94 -15.50
CA PHE A 360 22.80 4.18 -15.27
C PHE A 360 22.29 4.29 -13.82
N PHE A 361 21.70 3.21 -13.27
CA PHE A 361 21.16 3.19 -11.91
C PHE A 361 22.20 2.97 -10.79
N GLN A 362 23.47 2.87 -11.12
CA GLN A 362 24.55 2.91 -10.11
C GLN A 362 24.72 4.32 -9.55
N GLU A 363 24.41 5.34 -10.34
CA GLU A 363 24.39 6.72 -9.90
C GLU A 363 23.08 7.03 -9.18
N LEU A 364 23.19 7.52 -7.92
CA LEU A 364 22.04 7.73 -7.04
C LEU A 364 21.03 8.75 -7.59
N SER A 365 21.53 9.86 -8.15
CA SER A 365 20.71 10.93 -8.73
C SER A 365 19.80 10.45 -9.87
N ASN A 366 20.24 9.44 -10.62
CA ASN A 366 19.53 8.92 -11.78
C ASN A 366 18.22 8.17 -11.44
N TRP A 367 18.06 7.73 -10.19
CA TRP A 367 16.79 7.16 -9.72
C TRP A 367 15.67 8.19 -9.65
N PHE A 368 16.03 9.46 -9.54
CA PHE A 368 15.10 10.58 -9.36
C PHE A 368 15.10 11.55 -10.53
N LEU A 369 15.90 11.27 -11.58
CA LEU A 369 16.01 12.13 -12.75
C LEU A 369 14.70 12.07 -13.56
N PRO A 370 13.98 13.18 -13.77
CA PRO A 370 12.86 13.22 -14.73
C PRO A 370 13.33 12.78 -16.11
N PHE A 371 12.51 11.96 -16.76
CA PHE A 371 12.86 11.45 -18.08
C PHE A 371 12.98 12.58 -19.09
N HIS A 372 14.11 12.64 -19.81
CA HIS A 372 14.32 13.49 -20.94
C HIS A 372 15.19 12.79 -22.02
N ALA A 373 14.79 12.98 -23.27
CA ALA A 373 15.42 12.29 -24.41
C ALA A 373 16.85 12.75 -24.73
N SER A 374 17.26 13.92 -24.23
CA SER A 374 18.59 14.51 -24.47
C SER A 374 19.69 13.96 -23.55
N HIS A 375 19.37 13.05 -22.62
CA HIS A 375 20.36 12.42 -21.74
C HIS A 375 21.41 11.66 -22.54
N SER A 376 22.70 11.84 -22.16
CA SER A 376 23.83 11.28 -22.90
C SER A 376 23.79 9.75 -23.00
N ALA A 377 23.23 9.05 -22.04
CA ALA A 377 23.05 7.58 -22.06
C ALA A 377 22.04 7.10 -23.12
N LEU A 378 21.20 7.98 -23.65
CA LEU A 378 20.20 7.68 -24.67
C LEU A 378 20.60 8.20 -26.07
N ALA A 379 21.77 8.82 -26.20
CA ALA A 379 22.23 9.47 -27.44
C ALA A 379 22.21 8.49 -28.65
N ASP A 380 22.64 7.24 -28.45
CA ASP A 380 22.68 6.22 -29.50
C ASP A 380 21.28 5.74 -29.92
N LEU A 381 20.32 5.74 -29.01
CA LEU A 381 18.93 5.39 -29.31
C LEU A 381 18.30 6.42 -30.26
N PHE A 382 18.37 7.69 -29.87
CA PHE A 382 17.76 8.78 -30.64
C PHE A 382 18.56 9.20 -31.88
N ALA A 383 19.80 8.71 -32.02
CA ALA A 383 20.57 8.83 -33.24
C ALA A 383 20.29 7.73 -34.28
N SER A 384 19.66 6.63 -33.85
CA SER A 384 19.32 5.50 -34.75
C SER A 384 18.27 5.90 -35.78
N PRO A 385 18.43 5.54 -37.07
CA PRO A 385 17.45 5.85 -38.11
C PRO A 385 16.04 5.36 -37.77
N GLY A 386 15.05 6.21 -37.93
CA GLY A 386 13.64 5.88 -37.68
C GLY A 386 13.18 5.95 -36.21
N MET A 387 14.09 6.04 -35.24
CA MET A 387 13.71 6.12 -33.82
C MET A 387 13.29 7.53 -33.39
N LYS A 388 13.89 8.55 -33.97
CA LYS A 388 13.48 9.95 -33.73
C LYS A 388 12.19 10.23 -34.49
N GLY A 389 11.08 10.47 -33.77
CA GLY A 389 9.75 10.70 -34.39
C GLY A 389 8.96 9.39 -34.64
N SER A 390 9.37 8.25 -34.10
CA SER A 390 8.53 7.05 -34.04
C SER A 390 7.33 7.30 -33.15
N GLY A 391 6.11 7.29 -33.75
CA GLY A 391 4.87 7.70 -33.05
C GLY A 391 4.62 6.96 -31.75
N ILE A 392 4.86 5.64 -31.70
CA ILE A 392 4.61 4.83 -30.50
C ILE A 392 5.69 5.01 -29.45
N LEU A 393 6.98 5.17 -29.83
CA LEU A 393 8.02 5.49 -28.85
C LEU A 393 7.69 6.82 -28.14
N ASP A 394 7.33 7.84 -28.91
CA ASP A 394 6.89 9.14 -28.39
C ASP A 394 5.64 8.99 -27.49
N MET A 395 4.67 8.17 -27.88
CA MET A 395 3.46 7.89 -27.11
C MET A 395 3.79 7.23 -25.75
N VAL A 396 4.64 6.20 -25.73
CA VAL A 396 5.07 5.54 -24.49
C VAL A 396 5.86 6.49 -23.60
N LEU A 397 6.77 7.25 -24.18
CA LEU A 397 7.62 8.17 -23.41
C LEU A 397 6.86 9.40 -22.89
N LYS A 398 5.84 9.87 -23.60
CA LYS A 398 4.96 10.95 -23.15
C LYS A 398 3.84 10.48 -22.25
N SER A 399 3.50 9.18 -22.28
CA SER A 399 2.43 8.64 -21.45
C SER A 399 2.65 8.93 -19.97
N GLY A 400 1.56 9.22 -19.26
CA GLY A 400 1.56 9.40 -17.80
C GLY A 400 1.70 8.11 -17.00
N PHE A 401 1.69 6.94 -17.65
CA PHE A 401 1.60 5.64 -17.01
C PHE A 401 2.94 5.12 -16.47
N LEU A 402 4.06 5.47 -17.12
CA LEU A 402 5.39 5.05 -16.71
C LEU A 402 6.07 6.15 -15.89
N CYS A 403 6.67 5.77 -14.77
CA CYS A 403 7.56 6.66 -14.04
C CYS A 403 8.87 6.91 -14.80
N SER A 404 9.61 7.94 -14.40
CA SER A 404 10.81 8.36 -15.13
C SER A 404 11.87 7.25 -15.21
N SER A 405 12.12 6.55 -14.11
CA SER A 405 13.11 5.46 -14.06
C SER A 405 12.71 4.27 -14.94
N ASP A 406 11.41 4.01 -15.12
CA ASP A 406 10.93 2.93 -16.01
C ASP A 406 11.04 3.33 -17.49
N LYS A 407 10.83 4.61 -17.82
CA LYS A 407 11.07 5.13 -19.18
C LYS A 407 12.54 4.98 -19.60
N PHE A 408 13.48 5.27 -18.69
CA PHE A 408 14.90 5.00 -18.93
C PHE A 408 15.16 3.50 -19.13
N SER A 409 14.61 2.63 -18.27
CA SER A 409 14.73 1.17 -18.42
C SER A 409 14.18 0.67 -19.75
N PHE A 410 13.04 1.19 -20.17
CA PHE A 410 12.43 0.88 -21.48
C PHE A 410 13.36 1.25 -22.64
N CYS A 411 13.93 2.46 -22.62
CA CYS A 411 14.89 2.91 -23.63
C CYS A 411 16.16 2.03 -23.68
N PHE A 412 16.69 1.63 -22.52
CA PHE A 412 17.84 0.74 -22.46
C PHE A 412 17.56 -0.65 -23.02
N ASN A 413 16.34 -1.17 -22.80
CA ASN A 413 15.94 -2.44 -23.42
C ASN A 413 15.94 -2.34 -24.94
N ILE A 414 15.39 -1.26 -25.49
CA ILE A 414 15.41 -1.05 -26.95
C ILE A 414 16.86 -0.96 -27.45
N LEU A 415 17.76 -0.27 -26.72
CA LEU A 415 19.17 -0.18 -27.09
C LEU A 415 19.88 -1.55 -27.16
N GLN A 416 19.45 -2.54 -26.39
CA GLN A 416 20.03 -3.89 -26.42
C GLN A 416 19.56 -4.70 -27.63
N LEU A 417 18.49 -4.31 -28.30
CA LEU A 417 18.02 -5.00 -29.51
C LEU A 417 19.01 -4.78 -30.67
N PRO A 418 19.23 -5.76 -31.53
CA PRO A 418 20.00 -5.59 -32.77
C PRO A 418 19.45 -4.47 -33.65
N ALA A 419 20.32 -3.77 -34.38
CA ALA A 419 19.96 -2.58 -35.15
C ALA A 419 18.86 -2.82 -36.20
N ASN A 420 18.87 -4.01 -36.83
CA ASN A 420 17.83 -4.44 -37.78
C ASN A 420 16.45 -4.59 -37.11
N TYR A 421 16.38 -5.14 -35.89
CA TYR A 421 15.14 -5.24 -35.14
C TYR A 421 14.63 -3.86 -34.69
N ARG A 422 15.53 -2.95 -34.29
CA ARG A 422 15.17 -1.58 -33.95
C ARG A 422 14.54 -0.81 -35.12
N SER A 423 15.13 -0.96 -36.32
CA SER A 423 14.59 -0.32 -37.53
C SER A 423 13.25 -0.89 -37.97
N THR A 424 13.06 -2.21 -37.89
CA THR A 424 11.79 -2.88 -38.19
C THR A 424 10.71 -2.48 -37.18
N MET A 425 11.08 -2.43 -35.90
CA MET A 425 10.18 -1.95 -34.84
C MET A 425 9.75 -0.49 -35.08
N ALA A 426 10.69 0.38 -35.45
CA ALA A 426 10.40 1.78 -35.77
C ALA A 426 9.46 1.91 -36.99
N ALA A 427 9.62 1.06 -38.02
CA ALA A 427 8.78 1.07 -39.22
C ALA A 427 7.37 0.53 -38.96
N ASN A 428 7.25 -0.57 -38.21
CA ASN A 428 5.95 -1.18 -37.86
C ASN A 428 5.16 -0.32 -36.86
N LEU A 429 5.85 0.38 -35.96
CA LEU A 429 5.25 1.26 -34.95
C LEU A 429 4.88 2.64 -35.51
N GLY A 430 5.31 2.96 -36.76
CA GLY A 430 4.91 4.18 -37.48
C GLY A 430 3.61 4.06 -38.27
N ALA A 431 3.05 2.85 -38.38
CA ALA A 431 1.91 2.60 -39.29
C ALA A 431 0.52 2.95 -38.69
N ASP A 432 0.38 3.04 -37.35
CA ASP A 432 -0.91 3.38 -36.71
C ASP A 432 -1.03 4.91 -36.48
N THR A 433 -1.21 5.63 -37.57
CA THR A 433 -1.34 7.10 -37.59
C THR A 433 -2.60 7.58 -36.85
N GLU A 434 -3.69 6.82 -36.88
CA GLU A 434 -4.97 7.19 -36.24
C GLU A 434 -4.90 7.16 -34.70
N VAL A 435 -4.35 6.11 -34.12
CA VAL A 435 -4.17 5.98 -32.66
C VAL A 435 -3.22 7.06 -32.12
N TYR A 436 -2.18 7.39 -32.89
CA TYR A 436 -1.25 8.46 -32.52
C TYR A 436 -1.87 9.86 -32.60
N GLU A 437 -2.68 10.14 -33.62
CA GLU A 437 -3.40 11.41 -33.72
C GLU A 437 -4.51 11.55 -32.66
N GLU A 438 -5.17 10.48 -32.30
CA GLU A 438 -6.13 10.46 -31.19
C GLU A 438 -5.44 10.69 -29.83
N PHE A 439 -4.27 10.09 -29.62
CA PHE A 439 -3.42 10.34 -28.44
C PHE A 439 -2.99 11.81 -28.38
N LYS A 440 -2.51 12.40 -29.48
CA LYS A 440 -2.15 13.83 -29.56
C LYS A 440 -3.32 14.75 -29.25
N LYS A 441 -4.52 14.42 -29.73
CA LYS A 441 -5.73 15.19 -29.44
C LYS A 441 -6.09 15.11 -27.97
N SER A 442 -5.96 13.94 -27.35
CA SER A 442 -6.21 13.74 -25.91
C SER A 442 -5.16 14.47 -25.06
N GLU A 443 -3.87 14.42 -25.45
CA GLU A 443 -2.78 15.14 -24.78
C GLU A 443 -2.97 16.68 -24.86
N ALA A 444 -3.35 17.20 -26.01
CA ALA A 444 -3.61 18.61 -26.19
C ALA A 444 -4.85 19.13 -25.42
N ALA A 445 -5.79 18.24 -25.13
CA ALA A 445 -6.98 18.54 -24.33
C ALA A 445 -6.75 18.40 -22.81
N MET A 446 -5.57 17.93 -22.37
CA MET A 446 -5.28 17.71 -20.95
C MET A 446 -5.16 19.01 -20.17
N ASN A 447 -5.97 19.11 -19.12
CA ASN A 447 -5.97 20.21 -18.18
C ASN A 447 -4.61 20.29 -17.44
N PRO A 448 -4.04 21.50 -17.18
CA PRO A 448 -2.84 21.69 -16.36
C PRO A 448 -2.88 20.94 -14.99
N ALA A 449 -4.07 20.82 -14.40
CA ALA A 449 -4.26 20.05 -13.16
C ALA A 449 -3.96 18.54 -13.33
N TYR A 450 -4.19 17.98 -14.51
CA TYR A 450 -3.85 16.59 -14.83
C TYR A 450 -2.32 16.40 -14.92
N ASN A 451 -1.62 17.33 -15.55
CA ASN A 451 -0.17 17.31 -15.66
C ASN A 451 0.51 17.35 -14.28
N MET A 452 -0.04 18.16 -13.35
CA MET A 452 0.44 18.22 -11.97
C MET A 452 0.23 16.88 -11.24
N GLU A 453 -0.95 16.28 -11.37
CA GLU A 453 -1.24 14.96 -10.79
C GLU A 453 -0.31 13.88 -11.33
N GLN A 454 -0.08 13.86 -12.64
CA GLN A 454 0.84 12.91 -13.27
C GLN A 454 2.29 13.09 -12.79
N ALA A 455 2.75 14.33 -12.57
CA ALA A 455 4.09 14.61 -12.04
C ALA A 455 4.25 14.03 -10.63
N SER A 456 3.28 14.25 -9.73
CA SER A 456 3.33 13.68 -8.37
C SER A 456 3.23 12.15 -8.39
N ASN A 457 2.37 11.57 -9.24
CA ASN A 457 2.21 10.12 -9.33
C ASN A 457 3.50 9.44 -9.81
N ARG A 458 4.12 9.94 -10.89
CA ARG A 458 5.40 9.46 -11.40
C ARG A 458 6.49 9.53 -10.34
N TYR A 459 6.56 10.64 -9.61
CA TYR A 459 7.58 10.80 -8.57
C TYR A 459 7.37 9.81 -7.41
N ILE A 460 6.14 9.60 -6.95
CA ILE A 460 5.84 8.60 -5.92
C ILE A 460 6.22 7.19 -6.40
N GLN A 461 5.98 6.86 -7.67
CA GLN A 461 6.41 5.60 -8.26
C GLN A 461 7.95 5.50 -8.33
N ASP A 462 8.67 6.55 -8.74
CA ASP A 462 10.14 6.57 -8.73
C ASP A 462 10.70 6.38 -7.31
N LEU A 463 10.13 7.04 -6.30
CA LEU A 463 10.45 6.80 -4.89
C LEU A 463 10.20 5.35 -4.48
N TYR A 464 9.06 4.77 -4.88
CA TYR A 464 8.74 3.37 -4.59
C TYR A 464 9.77 2.41 -5.21
N ARG A 465 10.17 2.63 -6.48
CA ARG A 465 11.25 1.88 -7.15
C ARG A 465 12.55 1.97 -6.35
N PHE A 466 12.95 3.18 -5.99
CA PHE A 466 14.19 3.41 -5.26
C PHE A 466 14.23 2.65 -3.94
N PHE A 467 13.23 2.83 -3.08
CA PHE A 467 13.23 2.21 -1.75
C PHE A 467 13.11 0.67 -1.78
N ASN A 468 12.58 0.10 -2.85
CA ASN A 468 12.42 -1.35 -2.96
C ASN A 468 13.48 -2.04 -3.83
N LEU A 469 14.07 -1.35 -4.82
CA LEU A 469 14.95 -1.97 -5.82
C LEU A 469 16.41 -1.51 -5.76
N HIS A 470 16.71 -0.36 -5.14
CA HIS A 470 18.10 0.12 -5.05
C HIS A 470 19.02 -0.91 -4.38
N GLY A 471 20.25 -1.10 -4.90
CA GLY A 471 21.17 -2.11 -4.40
C GLY A 471 21.51 -1.98 -2.91
N ARG A 472 21.62 -0.74 -2.42
CA ARG A 472 21.85 -0.42 -1.00
C ARG A 472 20.58 0.09 -0.30
N ARG A 473 19.37 -0.39 -0.68
CA ARG A 473 18.10 0.05 -0.09
C ARG A 473 18.00 -0.11 1.43
N ARG A 474 18.77 -1.03 2.01
CA ARG A 474 18.82 -1.24 3.47
C ARG A 474 19.44 -0.08 4.24
N ASP A 475 20.18 0.80 3.55
CA ASP A 475 20.81 1.99 4.13
C ASP A 475 19.82 3.15 4.25
N PHE A 476 18.64 3.03 3.63
CA PHE A 476 17.60 4.04 3.62
C PHE A 476 16.37 3.57 4.39
N LYS A 477 15.75 4.48 5.12
CA LYS A 477 14.47 4.23 5.79
C LYS A 477 13.37 4.17 4.74
N ASN A 478 12.79 2.99 4.49
CA ASN A 478 11.75 2.84 3.47
C ASN A 478 10.48 3.56 3.91
N LEU A 479 10.13 4.66 3.25
CA LEU A 479 8.94 5.47 3.54
C LEU A 479 7.63 4.67 3.37
N PHE A 480 7.60 3.73 2.44
CA PHE A 480 6.41 2.92 2.18
C PHE A 480 6.20 1.78 3.18
N SER A 481 7.16 1.54 4.10
CA SER A 481 6.95 0.63 5.22
C SER A 481 6.08 1.22 6.34
N PHE A 482 5.96 2.56 6.41
CA PHE A 482 5.11 3.25 7.38
C PHE A 482 3.62 3.16 7.02
N PRO A 483 2.70 3.31 7.99
CA PRO A 483 1.26 3.34 7.71
C PRO A 483 0.85 4.40 6.70
N LEU A 484 1.52 5.56 6.69
CA LEU A 484 1.22 6.76 5.90
C LEU A 484 -0.20 7.30 6.17
N ASP A 485 -0.63 7.25 7.42
CA ASP A 485 -1.92 7.76 7.86
C ASP A 485 -1.87 9.29 8.07
N LEU A 486 -1.61 10.04 6.99
CA LEU A 486 -1.38 11.49 7.00
C LEU A 486 -2.53 12.29 7.64
N HIS A 487 -3.75 11.77 7.55
CA HIS A 487 -4.94 12.37 8.15
C HIS A 487 -4.94 12.36 9.69
N GLN A 488 -4.05 11.56 10.31
CA GLN A 488 -3.93 11.48 11.76
C GLN A 488 -2.88 12.45 12.32
N THR A 489 -2.04 13.04 11.46
CA THR A 489 -1.02 14.00 11.87
C THR A 489 -1.64 15.34 12.24
N LYS A 490 -0.95 16.08 13.11
CA LYS A 490 -1.42 17.37 13.62
C LYS A 490 -1.56 18.41 12.51
N LEU A 491 -0.54 18.51 11.66
CA LEU A 491 -0.45 19.56 10.66
C LEU A 491 -1.17 19.19 9.36
N LEU A 492 -0.91 18.00 8.78
CA LEU A 492 -1.54 17.57 7.54
C LEU A 492 -3.00 17.19 7.74
N GLY A 493 -3.32 16.55 8.87
CA GLY A 493 -4.67 16.10 9.19
C GLY A 493 -5.71 17.22 9.22
N LYS A 494 -5.31 18.46 9.52
CA LYS A 494 -6.17 19.65 9.47
C LYS A 494 -6.78 19.85 8.07
N TYR A 495 -6.01 19.61 7.02
CA TYR A 495 -6.42 19.82 5.61
C TYR A 495 -6.98 18.58 4.93
N LEU A 496 -6.73 17.40 5.51
CA LEU A 496 -7.25 16.11 5.01
C LEU A 496 -8.52 15.65 5.75
N SER A 497 -9.16 16.54 6.54
CA SER A 497 -10.35 16.23 7.33
C SER A 497 -11.68 16.62 6.65
N GLY A 498 -11.65 17.12 5.42
CA GLY A 498 -12.86 17.41 4.63
C GLY A 498 -13.70 16.14 4.39
N GLU A 499 -15.04 16.26 4.42
CA GLU A 499 -15.94 15.12 4.27
C GLU A 499 -15.67 14.31 2.99
N SER A 500 -15.56 14.98 1.84
CA SER A 500 -15.29 14.33 0.55
C SER A 500 -13.96 13.57 0.56
N CYS A 501 -12.92 14.16 1.14
CA CYS A 501 -11.61 13.53 1.31
C CYS A 501 -11.72 12.29 2.20
N LEU A 502 -12.32 12.41 3.38
CA LEU A 502 -12.49 11.29 4.31
C LEU A 502 -13.32 10.15 3.71
N ARG A 503 -14.43 10.45 3.02
CA ARG A 503 -15.25 9.42 2.35
C ARG A 503 -14.44 8.66 1.29
N ARG A 504 -13.68 9.36 0.47
CA ARG A 504 -12.81 8.75 -0.56
C ARG A 504 -11.69 7.91 0.04
N MET A 505 -11.08 8.39 1.12
CA MET A 505 -10.08 7.63 1.89
C MET A 505 -10.68 6.35 2.48
N GLY A 506 -11.84 6.48 3.13
CA GLY A 506 -12.55 5.33 3.70
C GLY A 506 -12.83 4.26 2.66
N GLN A 507 -13.24 4.64 1.45
CA GLN A 507 -13.45 3.73 0.34
C GLN A 507 -12.16 3.03 -0.11
N LEU A 508 -11.04 3.79 -0.22
CA LEU A 508 -9.75 3.22 -0.59
C LEU A 508 -9.25 2.22 0.45
N TYR A 509 -9.26 2.58 1.73
CA TYR A 509 -8.87 1.66 2.80
C TYR A 509 -9.75 0.41 2.84
N PHE A 510 -11.05 0.56 2.61
CA PHE A 510 -11.98 -0.55 2.58
C PHE A 510 -11.70 -1.49 1.39
N LYS A 511 -11.49 -0.94 0.19
CA LYS A 511 -11.09 -1.71 -1.02
C LYS A 511 -9.77 -2.47 -0.79
N GLN A 512 -8.82 -1.86 -0.10
CA GLN A 512 -7.52 -2.46 0.26
C GLN A 512 -7.60 -3.44 1.44
N LYS A 513 -8.76 -3.65 2.06
CA LYS A 513 -8.96 -4.46 3.28
C LYS A 513 -8.11 -3.96 4.47
N ARG A 514 -7.74 -2.69 4.49
CA ARG A 514 -7.06 -2.03 5.61
C ARG A 514 -8.08 -1.52 6.62
N TYR A 515 -8.71 -2.47 7.31
CA TYR A 515 -9.89 -2.19 8.16
C TYR A 515 -9.59 -1.27 9.35
N SER A 516 -8.37 -1.29 9.91
CA SER A 516 -7.99 -0.37 10.98
C SER A 516 -7.92 1.09 10.50
N GLY A 517 -7.34 1.34 9.32
CA GLY A 517 -7.30 2.67 8.70
C GLY A 517 -8.71 3.14 8.31
N ALA A 518 -9.52 2.25 7.71
CA ALA A 518 -10.91 2.55 7.40
C ALA A 518 -11.70 2.93 8.64
N LEU A 519 -11.52 2.20 9.75
CA LEU A 519 -12.19 2.46 11.03
C LEU A 519 -11.88 3.87 11.56
N GLY A 520 -10.60 4.27 11.57
CA GLY A 520 -10.21 5.61 12.01
C GLY A 520 -10.86 6.75 11.20
N VAL A 521 -10.98 6.55 9.89
CA VAL A 521 -11.66 7.50 8.99
C VAL A 521 -13.18 7.52 9.24
N LEU A 522 -13.79 6.35 9.41
CA LEU A 522 -15.24 6.22 9.67
C LEU A 522 -15.60 6.84 11.02
N ASP A 523 -14.80 6.60 12.07
CA ASP A 523 -15.01 7.20 13.40
C ASP A 523 -14.95 8.73 13.30
N ARG A 524 -14.05 9.27 12.50
CA ARG A 524 -13.93 10.73 12.29
C ARG A 524 -15.13 11.32 11.52
N LEU A 525 -15.62 10.60 10.49
CA LEU A 525 -16.86 10.99 9.78
C LEU A 525 -18.09 10.96 10.69
N LEU A 526 -18.17 9.97 11.58
CA LEU A 526 -19.29 9.83 12.52
C LEU A 526 -19.34 10.94 13.59
N LEU A 527 -18.26 11.67 13.85
CA LEU A 527 -18.29 12.85 14.72
C LEU A 527 -19.18 13.96 14.16
N THR A 528 -19.25 14.08 12.84
CA THR A 528 -20.06 15.12 12.16
C THR A 528 -21.33 14.56 11.52
N HIS A 529 -21.37 13.28 11.21
CA HIS A 529 -22.46 12.58 10.49
C HIS A 529 -22.95 11.38 11.30
N SER A 530 -23.29 11.58 12.58
CA SER A 530 -23.71 10.50 13.49
C SER A 530 -25.00 9.78 13.07
N SER A 531 -25.83 10.40 12.21
CA SER A 531 -27.09 9.85 11.70
C SER A 531 -26.96 9.17 10.32
N ASP A 532 -25.76 8.85 9.88
CA ASP A 532 -25.51 8.15 8.62
C ASP A 532 -25.42 6.63 8.86
N ALA A 533 -26.49 5.90 8.51
CA ALA A 533 -26.57 4.44 8.70
C ALA A 533 -25.48 3.68 7.94
N GLU A 534 -25.10 4.14 6.74
CA GLU A 534 -24.06 3.50 5.93
C GLU A 534 -22.68 3.57 6.61
N LEU A 535 -22.35 4.69 7.25
CA LEU A 535 -21.11 4.82 8.01
C LEU A 535 -21.06 3.85 9.19
N HIS A 536 -22.17 3.69 9.94
CA HIS A 536 -22.26 2.71 11.02
C HIS A 536 -22.18 1.27 10.51
N GLN A 537 -22.79 0.96 9.36
CA GLN A 537 -22.69 -0.35 8.71
C GLN A 537 -21.24 -0.67 8.33
N LYS A 538 -20.53 0.25 7.67
CA LYS A 538 -19.13 0.10 7.29
C LYS A 538 -18.23 -0.02 8.52
N ARG A 539 -18.49 0.77 9.57
CA ARG A 539 -17.81 0.68 10.86
C ARG A 539 -17.96 -0.70 11.48
N GLY A 540 -19.17 -1.19 11.58
CA GLY A 540 -19.48 -2.54 12.09
C GLY A 540 -18.75 -3.62 11.29
N PHE A 541 -18.70 -3.50 9.97
CA PHE A 541 -18.00 -4.45 9.11
C PHE A 541 -16.49 -4.43 9.36
N CYS A 542 -15.86 -3.25 9.46
CA CYS A 542 -14.44 -3.16 9.79
C CYS A 542 -14.13 -3.81 11.13
N LEU A 543 -14.92 -3.52 12.16
CA LEU A 543 -14.77 -4.10 13.49
C LEU A 543 -14.94 -5.63 13.48
N GLN A 544 -15.90 -6.14 12.71
CA GLN A 544 -16.11 -7.58 12.54
C GLN A 544 -14.90 -8.25 11.87
N GLN A 545 -14.30 -7.63 10.84
CA GLN A 545 -13.09 -8.15 10.19
C GLN A 545 -11.85 -8.13 11.10
N MET A 546 -11.86 -7.27 12.12
CA MET A 546 -10.82 -7.17 13.14
C MET A 546 -11.11 -8.05 14.37
N ASP A 547 -12.11 -8.92 14.32
CA ASP A 547 -12.59 -9.80 15.41
C ASP A 547 -13.07 -9.03 16.68
N ARG A 548 -13.37 -7.74 16.56
CA ARG A 548 -13.93 -6.89 17.63
C ARG A 548 -15.46 -7.02 17.64
N ARG A 549 -15.95 -8.23 17.93
CA ARG A 549 -17.36 -8.63 17.70
C ARG A 549 -18.38 -7.81 18.46
N LYS A 550 -18.13 -7.48 19.72
CA LYS A 550 -19.05 -6.67 20.55
C LYS A 550 -19.24 -5.27 19.99
N GLU A 551 -18.14 -4.63 19.66
CA GLU A 551 -18.18 -3.28 19.09
C GLU A 551 -18.78 -3.26 17.68
N ALA A 552 -18.59 -4.35 16.91
CA ALA A 552 -19.25 -4.53 15.62
C ALA A 552 -20.78 -4.61 15.78
N LEU A 553 -21.24 -5.39 16.75
CA LEU A 553 -22.67 -5.50 17.08
C LEU A 553 -23.25 -4.15 17.47
N ASP A 554 -22.56 -3.40 18.35
CA ASP A 554 -23.01 -2.06 18.77
C ASP A 554 -23.14 -1.11 17.57
N ALA A 555 -22.14 -1.14 16.64
CA ALA A 555 -22.20 -0.32 15.43
C ALA A 555 -23.36 -0.71 14.50
N TYR A 556 -23.65 -2.00 14.34
CA TYR A 556 -24.78 -2.46 13.54
C TYR A 556 -26.14 -2.12 14.19
N LEU A 557 -26.24 -2.16 15.53
CA LEU A 557 -27.45 -1.73 16.25
C LEU A 557 -27.69 -0.22 16.10
N GLN A 558 -26.62 0.60 16.06
CA GLN A 558 -26.77 2.03 15.72
C GLN A 558 -27.25 2.21 14.27
N ALA A 559 -26.74 1.43 13.33
CA ALA A 559 -27.20 1.48 11.95
C ALA A 559 -28.67 1.06 11.82
N GLU A 560 -29.13 0.05 12.57
CA GLU A 560 -30.50 -0.42 12.60
C GLU A 560 -31.44 0.64 13.19
N LEU A 561 -31.02 1.33 14.25
CA LEU A 561 -31.81 2.42 14.86
C LEU A 561 -32.09 3.55 13.85
N ILE A 562 -31.14 3.85 12.96
CA ILE A 562 -31.27 4.89 11.93
C ILE A 562 -32.06 4.38 10.71
N ALA A 563 -31.81 3.14 10.29
CA ALA A 563 -32.44 2.50 9.13
C ALA A 563 -32.92 1.08 9.47
N PRO A 564 -34.12 0.94 10.10
CA PRO A 564 -34.62 -0.34 10.63
C PRO A 564 -34.87 -1.40 9.55
N ASP A 565 -35.19 -0.98 8.33
CA ASP A 565 -35.59 -1.91 7.24
C ASP A 565 -34.37 -2.32 6.36
N SER A 566 -33.16 -2.10 6.83
CA SER A 566 -31.96 -2.54 6.12
C SER A 566 -31.74 -4.04 6.26
N LEU A 567 -32.13 -4.78 5.23
CA LEU A 567 -31.94 -6.24 5.16
C LEU A 567 -30.48 -6.65 5.44
N TRP A 568 -29.52 -5.90 4.91
CA TRP A 568 -28.10 -6.16 5.12
C TRP A 568 -27.72 -6.03 6.60
N THR A 569 -28.19 -4.97 7.27
CA THR A 569 -27.91 -4.72 8.69
C THR A 569 -28.49 -5.81 9.57
N LEU A 570 -29.77 -6.17 9.35
CA LEU A 570 -30.45 -7.23 10.10
C LEU A 570 -29.73 -8.57 9.99
N LYS A 571 -29.27 -8.92 8.77
CA LYS A 571 -28.43 -10.13 8.55
C LYS A 571 -27.15 -10.09 9.37
N ARG A 572 -26.47 -8.95 9.45
CA ARG A 572 -25.21 -8.79 10.19
C ARG A 572 -25.42 -8.86 11.70
N ILE A 573 -26.45 -8.22 12.22
CA ILE A 573 -26.82 -8.28 13.64
C ILE A 573 -27.12 -9.73 14.04
N ALA A 574 -27.95 -10.41 13.27
CA ALA A 574 -28.30 -11.82 13.52
C ALA A 574 -27.05 -12.72 13.54
N ALA A 575 -26.14 -12.54 12.56
CA ALA A 575 -24.90 -13.28 12.51
C ALA A 575 -23.98 -12.99 13.72
N CYS A 576 -23.91 -11.74 14.17
CA CYS A 576 -23.12 -11.36 15.36
C CYS A 576 -23.70 -12.02 16.62
N TYR A 577 -25.01 -11.98 16.84
CA TYR A 577 -25.64 -12.63 17.99
C TYR A 577 -25.43 -14.16 17.98
N ARG A 578 -25.45 -14.79 16.81
CA ARG A 578 -25.15 -16.22 16.68
C ARG A 578 -23.72 -16.55 17.04
N LEU A 579 -22.76 -15.75 16.56
CA LEU A 579 -21.34 -15.89 16.95
C LEU A 579 -21.07 -15.66 18.44
N GLU A 580 -21.92 -14.84 19.09
CA GLU A 580 -21.88 -14.62 20.55
C GLU A 580 -22.61 -15.73 21.33
N LYS A 581 -23.06 -16.82 20.66
CA LYS A 581 -23.83 -17.92 21.25
C LYS A 581 -25.15 -17.47 21.90
N ARG A 582 -25.82 -16.51 21.26
CA ARG A 582 -27.13 -15.97 21.68
C ARG A 582 -28.18 -16.22 20.57
N PRO A 583 -28.50 -17.49 20.27
CA PRO A 583 -29.30 -17.86 19.11
C PRO A 583 -30.73 -17.32 19.18
N GLU A 584 -31.33 -17.14 20.36
CA GLU A 584 -32.67 -16.59 20.50
C GLU A 584 -32.76 -15.13 19.97
N LYS A 585 -31.74 -14.29 20.30
CA LYS A 585 -31.70 -12.94 19.76
C LYS A 585 -31.40 -12.94 18.27
N ALA A 586 -30.55 -13.83 17.80
CA ALA A 586 -30.30 -13.98 16.36
C ALA A 586 -31.57 -14.30 15.59
N LEU A 587 -32.47 -15.17 16.17
CA LEU A 587 -33.75 -15.53 15.57
C LEU A 587 -34.70 -14.36 15.45
N GLU A 588 -34.74 -13.44 16.41
CA GLU A 588 -35.54 -12.22 16.32
C GLU A 588 -35.19 -11.43 15.04
N TYR A 589 -33.89 -11.19 14.83
CA TYR A 589 -33.42 -10.47 13.68
C TYR A 589 -33.53 -11.25 12.36
N TYR A 590 -33.34 -12.57 12.37
CA TYR A 590 -33.63 -13.39 11.18
C TYR A 590 -35.09 -13.35 10.80
N LYS A 591 -36.03 -13.37 11.76
CA LYS A 591 -37.45 -13.24 11.51
C LYS A 591 -37.81 -11.88 10.86
N MET A 592 -37.16 -10.78 11.34
CA MET A 592 -37.34 -9.47 10.73
C MET A 592 -36.82 -9.47 9.29
N ALA A 593 -35.61 -10.01 9.07
CA ALA A 593 -35.01 -10.10 7.74
C ALA A 593 -35.81 -10.96 6.76
N ILE A 594 -36.36 -12.08 7.20
CA ILE A 594 -37.22 -12.97 6.38
C ILE A 594 -38.53 -12.27 5.98
N LYS A 595 -39.07 -11.37 6.80
CA LYS A 595 -40.23 -10.57 6.41
C LYS A 595 -39.93 -9.65 5.23
N LEU A 596 -38.74 -9.12 5.14
CA LEU A 596 -38.29 -8.25 4.05
C LEU A 596 -37.91 -9.04 2.80
N ALA A 597 -37.36 -10.25 2.96
CA ALA A 597 -36.92 -11.11 1.87
C ALA A 597 -37.35 -12.57 2.12
N PRO A 598 -38.64 -12.92 1.88
CA PRO A 598 -39.18 -14.23 2.23
C PRO A 598 -38.53 -15.41 1.50
N ASP A 599 -38.01 -15.19 0.30
CA ASP A 599 -37.49 -16.25 -0.57
C ASP A 599 -35.93 -16.25 -0.60
N ASP A 600 -35.31 -15.53 0.33
CA ASP A 600 -33.84 -15.57 0.47
C ASP A 600 -33.43 -16.90 1.11
N LEU A 601 -32.80 -17.75 0.28
CA LEU A 601 -32.30 -19.07 0.65
C LEU A 601 -31.30 -19.01 1.81
N VAL A 602 -30.37 -18.06 1.77
CA VAL A 602 -29.30 -17.90 2.77
C VAL A 602 -29.89 -17.52 4.13
N LEU A 603 -30.87 -16.64 4.15
CA LEU A 603 -31.62 -16.28 5.38
C LEU A 603 -32.33 -17.46 5.98
N THR A 604 -33.03 -18.21 5.13
CA THR A 604 -33.81 -19.40 5.55
C THR A 604 -32.90 -20.44 6.19
N PHE A 605 -31.71 -20.68 5.60
CA PHE A 605 -30.69 -21.55 6.17
C PHE A 605 -30.14 -21.05 7.50
N ASN A 606 -29.77 -19.78 7.56
CA ASN A 606 -29.18 -19.21 8.76
C ASN A 606 -30.16 -19.18 9.94
N ALA A 607 -31.46 -18.94 9.68
CA ALA A 607 -32.52 -19.07 10.68
C ALA A 607 -32.66 -20.52 11.16
N GLY A 608 -32.59 -21.48 10.25
CA GLY A 608 -32.57 -22.91 10.58
C GLY A 608 -31.40 -23.28 11.47
N HIS A 609 -30.20 -22.82 11.17
CA HIS A 609 -29.01 -23.05 12.00
C HIS A 609 -29.12 -22.42 13.39
N ALA A 610 -29.65 -21.18 13.48
CA ALA A 610 -29.89 -20.55 14.77
C ALA A 610 -30.93 -21.32 15.62
N LEU A 611 -31.94 -21.90 14.98
CA LEU A 611 -32.94 -22.77 15.64
C LEU A 611 -32.32 -24.07 16.15
N VAL A 612 -31.40 -24.67 15.39
CA VAL A 612 -30.62 -25.85 15.83
C VAL A 612 -29.77 -25.52 17.05
N GLU A 613 -29.05 -24.39 17.01
CA GLU A 613 -28.24 -23.91 18.13
C GLU A 613 -29.08 -23.59 19.39
N ALA A 614 -30.34 -23.23 19.20
CA ALA A 614 -31.34 -23.04 20.27
C ALA A 614 -32.05 -24.33 20.74
N GLY A 615 -31.73 -25.49 20.15
CA GLY A 615 -32.37 -26.76 20.44
C GLY A 615 -33.79 -26.91 19.88
N ARG A 616 -34.26 -26.00 19.00
CA ARG A 616 -35.63 -25.97 18.44
C ARG A 616 -35.70 -26.73 17.10
N TYR A 617 -35.36 -28.00 17.12
CA TYR A 617 -35.15 -28.84 15.92
C TYR A 617 -36.40 -28.96 15.03
N ALA A 618 -37.60 -29.03 15.63
CA ALA A 618 -38.86 -29.13 14.87
C ALA A 618 -39.14 -27.88 14.02
N GLU A 619 -38.81 -26.70 14.54
CA GLU A 619 -38.96 -25.45 13.81
C GLU A 619 -37.84 -25.30 12.77
N ALA A 620 -36.62 -25.72 13.08
CA ALA A 620 -35.52 -25.74 12.14
C ALA A 620 -35.84 -26.55 10.87
N LEU A 621 -36.49 -27.70 11.03
CA LEU A 621 -36.98 -28.53 9.93
C LEU A 621 -37.88 -27.77 8.95
N GLN A 622 -38.80 -26.92 9.46
CA GLN A 622 -39.69 -26.14 8.59
C GLN A 622 -38.85 -25.16 7.71
N HIS A 623 -37.84 -24.53 8.27
CA HIS A 623 -36.94 -23.65 7.52
C HIS A 623 -36.11 -24.42 6.49
N TYR A 624 -35.61 -25.59 6.84
CA TYR A 624 -34.83 -26.40 5.91
C TYR A 624 -35.64 -27.01 4.79
N PHE A 625 -36.90 -27.39 5.05
CA PHE A 625 -37.83 -27.81 3.97
C PHE A 625 -38.18 -26.66 3.04
N LYS A 626 -38.41 -25.46 3.59
CA LYS A 626 -38.58 -24.28 2.73
C LYS A 626 -37.32 -24.03 1.89
N ALA A 627 -36.12 -24.18 2.45
CA ALA A 627 -34.90 -24.06 1.72
C ALA A 627 -34.70 -25.13 0.63
N GLU A 628 -35.16 -26.37 0.88
CA GLU A 628 -35.15 -27.44 -0.13
C GLU A 628 -36.06 -27.13 -1.32
N VAL A 629 -37.22 -26.51 -1.09
CA VAL A 629 -38.14 -26.07 -2.16
C VAL A 629 -37.56 -24.91 -2.97
N LEU A 630 -36.79 -24.02 -2.33
CA LEU A 630 -36.17 -22.83 -2.96
C LEU A 630 -34.86 -23.14 -3.69
N SER A 631 -34.27 -24.31 -3.48
CA SER A 631 -32.97 -24.70 -4.06
C SER A 631 -33.09 -26.00 -4.84
N GLU A 632 -32.14 -26.20 -5.78
CA GLU A 632 -31.92 -27.53 -6.36
C GLU A 632 -31.50 -28.54 -5.30
N GLU A 633 -31.83 -29.81 -5.47
CA GLU A 633 -31.44 -30.92 -4.57
C GLU A 633 -29.92 -30.89 -4.30
N SER A 634 -29.54 -30.72 -3.04
CA SER A 634 -28.12 -30.62 -2.67
C SER A 634 -27.82 -31.16 -1.27
N LEU A 635 -26.58 -31.63 -1.09
CA LEU A 635 -26.09 -32.07 0.23
C LEU A 635 -26.24 -30.99 1.30
N LYS A 636 -26.18 -29.70 0.91
CA LYS A 636 -26.33 -28.57 1.84
C LYS A 636 -27.69 -28.52 2.48
N THR A 637 -28.74 -28.91 1.76
CA THR A 637 -30.13 -28.97 2.27
C THR A 637 -30.41 -30.30 2.96
N TRP A 638 -29.97 -31.42 2.42
CA TRP A 638 -30.29 -32.73 2.94
C TRP A 638 -29.65 -33.03 4.30
N ARG A 639 -28.40 -32.64 4.53
CA ARG A 639 -27.67 -32.87 5.79
C ARG A 639 -28.39 -32.31 7.02
N PRO A 640 -28.77 -31.00 7.06
CA PRO A 640 -29.47 -30.46 8.21
C PRO A 640 -30.91 -31.01 8.35
N ILE A 641 -31.59 -31.38 7.25
CA ILE A 641 -32.90 -32.04 7.33
C ILE A 641 -32.77 -33.43 7.97
N ALA A 642 -31.78 -34.22 7.55
CA ALA A 642 -31.53 -35.56 8.09
C ALA A 642 -31.22 -35.49 9.60
N TRP A 643 -30.32 -34.61 9.99
CA TRP A 643 -29.89 -34.41 11.36
C TRP A 643 -31.06 -33.94 12.27
N CYS A 644 -31.77 -32.90 11.88
CA CYS A 644 -32.91 -32.40 12.64
C CYS A 644 -34.05 -33.42 12.70
N SER A 645 -34.24 -34.24 11.65
CA SER A 645 -35.23 -35.31 11.65
C SER A 645 -34.90 -36.41 12.67
N LEU A 646 -33.60 -36.76 12.77
CA LEU A 646 -33.08 -37.68 13.78
C LEU A 646 -33.37 -37.14 15.19
N LEU A 647 -32.99 -35.90 15.48
CA LEU A 647 -33.20 -35.28 16.79
C LEU A 647 -34.67 -35.03 17.15
N CYS A 648 -35.58 -35.00 16.14
CA CYS A 648 -37.02 -34.97 16.35
C CYS A 648 -37.66 -36.37 16.49
N GLY A 649 -36.90 -37.44 16.47
CA GLY A 649 -37.40 -38.82 16.50
C GLY A 649 -38.13 -39.28 15.22
N LYS A 650 -37.99 -38.52 14.11
CA LYS A 650 -38.56 -38.83 12.79
C LYS A 650 -37.62 -39.74 12.00
N TYR A 651 -37.41 -40.96 12.52
CA TYR A 651 -36.36 -41.85 12.02
C TYR A 651 -36.53 -42.27 10.55
N GLU A 652 -37.75 -42.52 10.11
CA GLU A 652 -38.04 -42.86 8.69
C GLU A 652 -37.67 -41.71 7.73
N GLN A 653 -37.94 -40.50 8.15
CA GLN A 653 -37.58 -39.32 7.38
C GLN A 653 -36.05 -39.09 7.36
N ALA A 654 -35.39 -39.24 8.51
CA ALA A 654 -33.95 -39.16 8.61
C ALA A 654 -33.26 -40.21 7.72
N ASP A 655 -33.78 -41.45 7.73
CA ASP A 655 -33.28 -42.54 6.91
C ASP A 655 -33.33 -42.24 5.42
N LYS A 656 -34.51 -41.75 4.97
CA LYS A 656 -34.67 -41.35 3.54
C LYS A 656 -33.58 -40.33 3.10
N TYR A 657 -33.31 -39.33 3.94
CA TYR A 657 -32.32 -38.31 3.58
C TYR A 657 -30.87 -38.83 3.72
N TYR A 658 -30.56 -39.65 4.73
CA TYR A 658 -29.21 -40.25 4.83
C TYR A 658 -28.93 -41.23 3.68
N GLN A 659 -29.94 -41.99 3.21
CA GLN A 659 -29.81 -42.81 2.03
C GLN A 659 -29.51 -41.98 0.77
N LYS A 660 -30.16 -40.84 0.57
CA LYS A 660 -29.82 -39.90 -0.50
C LYS A 660 -28.42 -39.37 -0.39
N ILE A 661 -27.98 -38.91 0.81
CA ILE A 661 -26.69 -38.36 1.08
C ILE A 661 -25.57 -39.38 0.78
N LEU A 662 -25.74 -40.64 1.24
CA LEU A 662 -24.77 -41.71 1.07
C LEU A 662 -24.63 -42.19 -0.38
N GLN A 663 -25.56 -41.87 -1.28
CA GLN A 663 -25.45 -42.12 -2.73
C GLN A 663 -24.62 -41.08 -3.49
N PHE A 664 -24.40 -39.90 -2.90
CA PHE A 664 -23.51 -38.87 -3.44
C PHE A 664 -22.10 -39.06 -2.88
N LYS A 665 -21.22 -38.06 -2.97
CA LYS A 665 -19.89 -38.11 -2.34
C LYS A 665 -20.00 -37.87 -0.83
N PRO A 666 -20.28 -38.87 0.02
CA PRO A 666 -20.47 -38.68 1.46
C PRO A 666 -19.14 -38.44 2.14
N ALA A 667 -19.14 -37.55 3.14
CA ALA A 667 -18.03 -37.32 4.06
C ALA A 667 -18.15 -38.25 5.29
N ILE A 668 -17.13 -38.30 6.14
CA ILE A 668 -17.14 -39.14 7.34
C ILE A 668 -18.29 -38.78 8.28
N GLU A 669 -18.63 -37.50 8.41
CA GLU A 669 -19.75 -37.01 9.21
C GLU A 669 -21.10 -37.55 8.72
N ASP A 670 -21.25 -37.78 7.42
CA ASP A 670 -22.48 -38.32 6.85
C ASP A 670 -22.68 -39.79 7.28
N TYR A 671 -21.61 -40.60 7.27
CA TYR A 671 -21.63 -41.97 7.77
C TYR A 671 -21.82 -42.01 9.30
N LEU A 672 -21.14 -41.10 10.01
CA LEU A 672 -21.28 -40.95 11.46
C LEU A 672 -22.75 -40.72 11.83
N ASN A 673 -23.36 -39.73 11.22
CA ASN A 673 -24.73 -39.35 11.51
C ASN A 673 -25.78 -40.45 11.07
N ALA A 674 -25.49 -41.14 9.96
CA ALA A 674 -26.28 -42.29 9.54
C ALA A 674 -26.17 -43.44 10.53
N GLY A 675 -24.99 -43.71 11.09
CA GLY A 675 -24.80 -44.69 12.16
C GLY A 675 -25.49 -44.29 13.47
N HIS A 676 -25.45 -42.99 13.82
CA HIS A 676 -26.21 -42.49 14.97
C HIS A 676 -27.73 -42.74 14.80
N LEU A 677 -28.26 -42.62 13.59
CA LEU A 677 -29.65 -42.96 13.30
C LEU A 677 -29.94 -44.44 13.59
N GLU A 678 -29.11 -45.36 13.10
CA GLU A 678 -29.32 -46.79 13.39
C GLU A 678 -29.23 -47.09 14.88
N TRP A 679 -28.33 -46.45 15.61
CA TRP A 679 -28.25 -46.60 17.05
C TRP A 679 -29.52 -46.08 17.75
N CYS A 680 -29.99 -44.88 17.39
CA CYS A 680 -31.23 -44.33 17.95
C CYS A 680 -32.47 -45.20 17.63
N LYS A 681 -32.45 -45.99 16.54
CA LYS A 681 -33.48 -47.02 16.21
C LYS A 681 -33.33 -48.28 17.10
N GLY A 682 -32.38 -48.34 18.06
CA GLY A 682 -32.13 -49.50 18.87
C GLY A 682 -31.30 -50.61 18.18
N GLN A 683 -30.53 -50.26 17.14
CA GLN A 683 -29.76 -51.21 16.35
C GLN A 683 -28.25 -50.88 16.42
N PRO A 684 -27.57 -50.97 17.58
CA PRO A 684 -26.20 -50.56 17.75
C PRO A 684 -25.21 -51.32 16.87
N LEU A 685 -25.45 -52.62 16.59
CA LEU A 685 -24.58 -53.39 15.71
C LEU A 685 -24.60 -52.88 14.28
N LYS A 686 -25.78 -52.48 13.79
CA LYS A 686 -25.84 -51.84 12.46
C LYS A 686 -25.16 -50.46 12.43
N ALA A 687 -25.25 -49.70 13.53
CA ALA A 687 -24.54 -48.46 13.64
C ALA A 687 -23.01 -48.67 13.50
N ILE A 688 -22.46 -49.70 14.12
CA ILE A 688 -21.05 -50.08 14.05
C ILE A 688 -20.66 -50.42 12.58
N GLU A 689 -21.50 -51.17 11.88
CA GLU A 689 -21.28 -51.46 10.45
C GLU A 689 -21.21 -50.19 9.60
N VAL A 690 -22.15 -49.23 9.82
CA VAL A 690 -22.14 -47.96 9.11
C VAL A 690 -20.91 -47.11 9.43
N TYR A 691 -20.49 -47.07 10.70
CA TYR A 691 -19.26 -46.37 11.13
C TYR A 691 -18.03 -46.99 10.48
N LYS A 692 -17.87 -48.32 10.53
CA LYS A 692 -16.79 -49.09 9.91
C LYS A 692 -16.71 -48.79 8.40
N LYS A 693 -17.88 -48.83 7.73
CA LYS A 693 -17.98 -48.50 6.31
C LYS A 693 -17.50 -47.07 6.02
N GLY A 694 -17.91 -46.10 6.84
CA GLY A 694 -17.51 -44.69 6.69
C GLY A 694 -16.01 -44.50 6.86
N ILE A 695 -15.41 -45.04 7.92
CA ILE A 695 -13.99 -44.97 8.20
C ILE A 695 -13.18 -45.57 7.03
N ARG A 696 -13.59 -46.73 6.52
CA ARG A 696 -12.92 -47.39 5.39
C ARG A 696 -13.08 -46.60 4.06
N ALA A 697 -14.29 -46.09 3.79
CA ALA A 697 -14.60 -45.37 2.53
C ALA A 697 -13.91 -44.00 2.45
N THR A 698 -13.74 -43.31 3.56
CA THR A 698 -13.14 -41.97 3.63
C THR A 698 -11.66 -42.00 4.02
N HIS A 699 -11.10 -43.16 4.39
CA HIS A 699 -9.74 -43.33 4.93
C HIS A 699 -9.46 -42.45 6.16
N THR A 700 -10.49 -42.20 6.98
CA THR A 700 -10.38 -41.34 8.17
C THR A 700 -9.64 -42.10 9.28
N PRO A 701 -8.63 -41.52 9.93
CA PRO A 701 -7.98 -42.14 11.09
C PRO A 701 -8.96 -42.33 12.28
N PHE A 702 -8.88 -43.46 12.95
CA PHE A 702 -9.80 -43.76 14.05
C PHE A 702 -9.81 -42.71 15.18
N PRO A 703 -8.66 -42.11 15.60
CA PRO A 703 -8.69 -41.02 16.59
C PRO A 703 -9.50 -39.80 16.16
N GLU A 704 -9.43 -39.42 14.86
CA GLU A 704 -10.19 -38.31 14.30
C GLU A 704 -11.69 -38.63 14.28
N PHE A 705 -12.07 -39.84 13.87
CA PHE A 705 -13.44 -40.32 13.99
C PHE A 705 -13.97 -40.27 15.42
N LEU A 706 -13.17 -40.69 16.40
CA LEU A 706 -13.56 -40.68 17.83
C LEU A 706 -13.81 -39.25 18.34
N GLU A 707 -13.08 -38.28 17.89
CA GLU A 707 -13.32 -36.88 18.25
C GLU A 707 -14.68 -36.40 17.77
N LEU A 708 -15.02 -36.67 16.50
CA LEU A 708 -16.34 -36.37 15.96
C LEU A 708 -17.44 -37.12 16.71
N PHE A 709 -17.27 -38.42 16.94
CA PHE A 709 -18.20 -39.26 17.65
C PHE A 709 -18.49 -38.73 19.07
N GLN A 710 -17.45 -38.33 19.82
CA GLN A 710 -17.59 -37.82 21.21
C GLN A 710 -18.33 -36.48 21.24
N ASN A 711 -18.16 -35.63 20.23
CA ASN A 711 -18.85 -34.34 20.16
C ASN A 711 -20.38 -34.51 20.09
N ASP A 712 -20.86 -35.52 19.37
CA ASP A 712 -22.29 -35.74 19.16
C ASP A 712 -22.96 -36.49 20.32
N MET A 713 -22.22 -37.26 21.10
CA MET A 713 -22.78 -38.09 22.17
C MET A 713 -23.57 -37.30 23.21
N LYS A 714 -23.12 -36.08 23.55
CA LYS A 714 -23.83 -35.23 24.54
C LYS A 714 -25.24 -34.86 24.07
N ILE A 715 -25.44 -34.74 22.78
CA ILE A 715 -26.76 -34.42 22.18
C ILE A 715 -27.59 -35.69 22.11
N LEU A 716 -27.01 -36.79 21.71
CA LEU A 716 -27.71 -38.04 21.42
C LEU A 716 -28.17 -38.80 22.68
N VAL A 717 -27.49 -38.63 23.81
CA VAL A 717 -27.95 -39.17 25.12
C VAL A 717 -29.36 -38.69 25.47
N GLY A 718 -29.72 -37.43 25.08
CA GLY A 718 -31.08 -36.93 25.25
C GLY A 718 -32.11 -37.47 24.22
N HIS A 719 -31.66 -38.24 23.22
CA HIS A 719 -32.44 -38.70 22.09
C HIS A 719 -32.49 -40.22 21.88
N GLY A 720 -32.32 -40.97 22.98
CA GLY A 720 -32.52 -42.42 22.99
C GLY A 720 -31.27 -43.28 23.09
N ILE A 721 -30.08 -42.67 23.19
CA ILE A 721 -28.84 -43.38 23.46
C ILE A 721 -28.55 -43.35 24.94
N THR A 722 -28.25 -44.55 25.54
CA THR A 722 -27.85 -44.68 26.93
C THR A 722 -26.38 -44.36 27.09
N SER A 723 -26.03 -43.54 28.08
CA SER A 723 -24.61 -43.17 28.35
C SER A 723 -23.72 -44.36 28.60
N ASP A 724 -24.27 -45.42 29.24
CA ASP A 724 -23.57 -46.62 29.59
C ASP A 724 -23.18 -47.50 28.39
N ASP A 725 -23.95 -47.37 27.27
CA ASP A 725 -23.67 -48.12 26.04
C ASP A 725 -22.59 -47.50 25.18
N ILE A 726 -22.26 -46.24 25.41
CA ILE A 726 -21.24 -45.50 24.59
C ILE A 726 -19.87 -46.19 24.60
N PRO A 727 -19.30 -46.61 25.75
CA PRO A 727 -18.03 -47.31 25.78
C PRO A 727 -18.08 -48.64 25.00
N PHE A 728 -19.17 -49.40 25.14
CA PHE A 728 -19.32 -50.69 24.45
C PHE A 728 -19.36 -50.55 22.95
N VAL A 729 -20.12 -49.61 22.42
CA VAL A 729 -20.19 -49.36 20.97
C VAL A 729 -18.82 -48.88 20.43
N ARG A 730 -18.12 -48.03 21.19
CA ARG A 730 -16.77 -47.59 20.82
C ARG A 730 -15.77 -48.74 20.77
N ASP A 731 -15.75 -49.57 21.77
CA ASP A 731 -14.78 -50.67 21.90
C ASP A 731 -15.07 -51.77 20.88
N GLU A 732 -16.36 -52.07 20.62
CA GLU A 732 -16.76 -53.02 19.58
C GLU A 732 -16.40 -52.48 18.18
N LEU A 733 -16.56 -51.18 17.95
CA LEU A 733 -16.13 -50.55 16.68
C LEU A 733 -14.61 -50.69 16.48
N PHE A 734 -13.83 -50.53 17.59
CA PHE A 734 -12.38 -50.68 17.51
C PHE A 734 -12.01 -52.12 17.09
N TYR A 735 -12.57 -53.14 17.74
CA TYR A 735 -12.33 -54.53 17.34
C TYR A 735 -12.81 -54.87 15.93
N ALA A 736 -13.98 -54.33 15.53
CA ALA A 736 -14.49 -54.53 14.19
C ALA A 736 -13.63 -53.89 13.07
N LEU A 737 -12.78 -52.94 13.42
CA LEU A 737 -11.84 -52.34 12.46
C LEU A 737 -10.54 -53.16 12.31
N GLU A 738 -10.15 -53.92 13.37
CA GLU A 738 -8.99 -54.82 13.31
C GLU A 738 -9.25 -56.09 12.46
N GLU A 739 -10.55 -56.48 12.35
CA GLU A 739 -11.01 -57.53 11.43
C GLU A 739 -11.12 -57.03 9.97
#